data_f55544cd98d42f3d8332a0070afc1347
#
_entry.id   f55544cd98d42f3d8332a0070afc1347
#
_cell.length_a   1.000
_cell.length_b   1.000
_cell.length_c   1.000
_cell.angle_alpha   90.00
_cell.angle_beta   90.00
_cell.angle_gamma   90.00
#
_symmetry.space_group_name_H-M   'P 1'
#
loop_
_entity.id
_entity.type
_entity.pdbx_description
1 polymer ?
#
loop_
_entity_poly.entity_id
_entity_poly.type
_entity_poly.pdbx_seq_one_letter_code
_entity_poly.pdbx_strand_id
1 'polypeptide(L)'
;MPETPFDPDRPHPPADESNAAAPAPHGWKSPWRRHQDAHDDSGYTSTPADPPDTPSTGQDDKPAVYAADGAIHLHRHVDVVAQHIDEVILETRKRDVLEGDVQDRGALLQQPFVRSEHWTEVWDQALHPGAAGLRQPVLIMVAPRSFGSTTFALRLLAEQTDGHTTLVKLDADWSHPSRGRLPLEKDHAYQLDLKHPVNDALSADFLNSLSKHADNLRDARSSLVLTVAQDLWTDHHVGERSGIHVLRLRHAPDAQSLIEARLDTNGYSQLVNVLRSSAKAQASVRGLSAVGAARAARTAVEALHEHLHLGQQPGQPAAADGIERLTLVQRVEAALTDWRVELDSRFGESTARHSSDNSSLTLEDRCLLLALAVWQSAPMPQVTRSASKLQESIASSPAGTAALSPAHSAFSSRGLRRRIMDVGADVDTQDTVIFDRPAYGRAVLEYVWDNYDVMRDPLIAWLVDTAADASPEDRAVQVLTELTVRHGTVEYLDLLGKITSGVRPDVLGTVMDNAVRDEHVGRLAWSMLYRWAGRTEYAPVVIAVCRRILMEPDVTASAAKMAMVRLRRVAQSNGDPDTSRSVLTVFEELAGQPEVKQWLVAEVRSWQQDKGSARSGGLAFMALTGLTEDGMPWLMTPSASDIEAVRAVQDLLNDTDTTTEIIPRLTTWIRGCADDPELYPQLRDQLLPALRGHNMFQAGASLMQELQGVSTTEGASVADDFYHHLVDVRLRAVFPPPGDAA
;
A
#
# COMPACT_ATOMS: atom_id res chain seq x y z
N MET A 1 -27.41 9.11 47.12
CA MET A 1 -27.56 7.72 47.62
C MET A 1 -26.20 7.12 47.79
N PRO A 2 -25.96 6.43 48.92
CA PRO A 2 -24.67 6.48 49.61
C PRO A 2 -23.68 5.40 49.13
N GLU A 3 -22.44 5.77 49.27
CA GLU A 3 -21.22 4.96 49.13
C GLU A 3 -21.18 3.84 50.16
N THR A 4 -20.75 2.62 49.77
CA THR A 4 -20.40 1.53 50.66
C THR A 4 -18.89 1.47 50.87
N PRO A 5 -18.41 1.28 52.11
CA PRO A 5 -16.99 1.37 52.42
C PRO A 5 -16.23 0.08 52.12
N PHE A 6 -14.97 0.27 51.76
CA PHE A 6 -13.92 -0.73 51.51
C PHE A 6 -13.52 -1.44 52.82
N ASP A 7 -13.52 -2.77 52.83
CA ASP A 7 -13.11 -3.62 53.95
C ASP A 7 -11.68 -4.16 53.68
N PRO A 8 -10.68 -3.88 54.52
CA PRO A 8 -9.28 -4.23 54.31
C PRO A 8 -8.82 -5.60 54.84
N ASP A 9 -9.72 -6.45 55.38
CA ASP A 9 -9.32 -7.71 56.05
C ASP A 9 -9.90 -8.97 55.34
N ARG A 10 -9.31 -9.37 54.23
CA ARG A 10 -9.46 -10.74 53.68
C ARG A 10 -8.12 -11.43 53.50
N PRO A 11 -7.85 -12.56 54.12
CA PRO A 11 -6.57 -13.28 54.00
C PRO A 11 -6.46 -14.01 52.68
N HIS A 12 -5.25 -13.99 52.14
CA HIS A 12 -4.82 -14.76 50.96
C HIS A 12 -4.67 -16.27 51.29
N PRO A 13 -5.03 -17.18 50.39
CA PRO A 13 -4.65 -18.59 50.51
C PRO A 13 -3.19 -18.83 50.08
N PRO A 14 -2.54 -19.84 50.63
CA PRO A 14 -1.09 -20.09 50.46
C PRO A 14 -0.75 -20.72 49.10
N ALA A 15 0.45 -20.38 48.64
CA ALA A 15 1.10 -20.96 47.47
C ALA A 15 1.48 -22.44 47.76
N ASP A 16 1.12 -23.32 46.83
CA ASP A 16 1.58 -24.70 46.83
C ASP A 16 2.77 -24.86 45.87
N GLU A 17 3.92 -25.12 46.48
CA GLU A 17 5.11 -25.62 45.79
C GLU A 17 4.95 -27.13 45.56
N SER A 18 4.98 -27.62 44.33
CA SER A 18 5.44 -28.97 44.07
C SER A 18 6.15 -29.08 42.72
N ASN A 19 7.43 -29.19 42.88
CA ASN A 19 8.46 -29.59 41.94
C ASN A 19 8.23 -31.09 41.53
N ALA A 20 8.13 -31.36 40.23
CA ALA A 20 8.42 -32.68 39.71
C ALA A 20 8.85 -32.60 38.25
N ALA A 21 10.13 -32.81 38.02
CA ALA A 21 10.74 -33.02 36.72
C ALA A 21 10.31 -34.37 36.13
N ALA A 22 9.97 -34.38 34.83
CA ALA A 22 9.88 -35.61 34.04
C ALA A 22 10.68 -35.46 32.73
N PRO A 23 11.24 -36.58 32.20
CA PRO A 23 12.40 -36.55 31.32
C PRO A 23 12.03 -36.43 29.84
N ALA A 24 13.00 -35.89 29.06
CA ALA A 24 12.95 -35.72 27.62
C ALA A 24 12.95 -37.04 26.84
N PRO A 25 12.20 -37.20 25.77
CA PRO A 25 12.38 -38.30 24.84
C PRO A 25 13.35 -37.96 23.70
N HIS A 26 14.05 -39.01 23.33
CA HIS A 26 15.18 -39.10 22.41
C HIS A 26 14.98 -38.51 21.00
N GLY A 27 16.09 -38.01 20.48
CA GLY A 27 16.28 -37.40 19.19
C GLY A 27 15.94 -38.26 17.96
N TRP A 28 15.51 -37.56 16.94
CA TRP A 28 15.53 -38.01 15.55
C TRP A 28 16.62 -37.25 14.80
N LYS A 29 17.57 -38.05 14.24
CA LYS A 29 18.69 -37.57 13.43
C LYS A 29 18.21 -37.36 11.99
N SER A 30 18.41 -36.16 11.48
CA SER A 30 18.29 -35.86 10.06
C SER A 30 19.50 -36.34 9.25
N PRO A 31 19.34 -37.00 8.10
CA PRO A 31 20.44 -37.52 7.30
C PRO A 31 20.69 -36.69 6.02
N TRP A 32 21.12 -35.44 6.12
CA TRP A 32 21.71 -34.73 4.97
C TRP A 32 22.75 -33.72 5.43
N ARG A 33 23.96 -34.20 5.72
CA ARG A 33 25.22 -33.46 5.70
C ARG A 33 26.28 -34.32 5.06
N ARG A 34 26.76 -33.87 3.89
CA ARG A 34 28.05 -34.16 3.26
C ARG A 34 28.17 -33.19 2.08
N HIS A 35 29.21 -32.48 1.78
CA HIS A 35 30.62 -32.42 2.16
C HIS A 35 31.07 -30.95 1.95
N GLN A 36 31.74 -30.40 2.91
CA GLN A 36 32.83 -29.41 2.72
C GLN A 36 34.11 -30.20 3.01
N ASP A 37 35.08 -30.06 2.11
CA ASP A 37 36.54 -30.03 2.35
C ASP A 37 37.19 -29.82 0.98
N ALA A 38 37.82 -28.65 0.81
CA ALA A 38 39.21 -28.32 0.83
C ALA A 38 40.01 -28.74 -0.43
N HIS A 39 40.61 -27.81 -1.08
CA HIS A 39 42.01 -27.52 -1.41
C HIS A 39 42.08 -26.58 -2.62
N ASP A 40 42.59 -25.38 -2.41
CA ASP A 40 43.97 -24.89 -2.58
C ASP A 40 44.51 -24.92 -4.03
N ASP A 41 44.77 -23.71 -4.48
CA ASP A 41 45.97 -23.16 -5.11
C ASP A 41 46.27 -23.41 -6.59
N SER A 42 46.69 -22.32 -7.14
CA SER A 42 47.60 -22.05 -8.26
C SER A 42 46.97 -21.57 -9.58
N GLY A 43 47.34 -20.34 -9.87
CA GLY A 43 47.17 -19.61 -11.08
C GLY A 43 47.78 -20.25 -12.33
N TYR A 44 47.35 -19.76 -13.45
CA TYR A 44 48.17 -19.32 -14.59
C TYR A 44 47.29 -18.69 -15.67
N THR A 45 47.76 -17.58 -16.15
CA THR A 45 47.42 -16.82 -17.35
C THR A 45 47.50 -17.65 -18.66
N SER A 46 46.62 -17.45 -19.60
CA SER A 46 46.95 -17.18 -21.00
C SER A 46 45.74 -16.97 -21.91
N THR A 47 45.94 -16.11 -22.86
CA THR A 47 45.14 -15.49 -23.89
C THR A 47 44.73 -16.43 -25.06
N PRO A 48 43.90 -15.98 -26.00
CA PRO A 48 42.95 -16.81 -26.75
C PRO A 48 43.47 -17.32 -28.08
N ALA A 49 42.82 -18.33 -28.62
CA ALA A 49 42.98 -18.75 -30.00
C ALA A 49 41.64 -19.02 -30.68
N ASP A 50 41.53 -18.57 -31.92
CA ASP A 50 40.41 -18.62 -32.86
C ASP A 50 40.03 -20.03 -33.31
N PRO A 51 38.82 -20.19 -33.92
CA PRO A 51 38.16 -21.46 -34.19
C PRO A 51 38.55 -22.09 -35.53
N PRO A 52 38.30 -23.36 -35.74
CA PRO A 52 38.17 -23.88 -37.08
C PRO A 52 36.76 -24.39 -37.42
N ASP A 53 36.52 -24.33 -38.73
CA ASP A 53 35.36 -24.58 -39.53
C ASP A 53 34.56 -25.88 -39.30
N THR A 54 33.29 -25.78 -39.69
CA THR A 54 32.24 -26.76 -39.88
C THR A 54 32.65 -28.06 -40.64
N PRO A 55 31.86 -29.17 -40.47
CA PRO A 55 30.82 -29.38 -41.47
C PRO A 55 29.45 -29.85 -40.92
N SER A 56 28.44 -29.49 -41.70
CA SER A 56 27.05 -29.88 -41.66
C SER A 56 26.79 -31.37 -41.76
N THR A 57 25.92 -31.90 -40.90
CA THR A 57 25.05 -33.02 -41.23
C THR A 57 23.72 -32.87 -40.53
N GLY A 58 22.66 -33.02 -41.35
CA GLY A 58 21.30 -32.82 -40.94
C GLY A 58 20.85 -33.81 -39.85
N GLN A 59 20.09 -33.26 -38.94
CA GLN A 59 19.35 -34.09 -38.02
C GLN A 59 18.02 -33.39 -37.68
N ASP A 60 16.97 -34.17 -37.70
CA ASP A 60 15.57 -33.85 -37.52
C ASP A 60 15.32 -32.79 -36.39
N ASP A 61 14.90 -31.61 -36.81
CA ASP A 61 14.48 -30.52 -35.95
C ASP A 61 13.11 -30.84 -35.33
N LYS A 62 13.10 -31.44 -34.16
CA LYS A 62 11.92 -31.43 -33.28
C LYS A 62 11.83 -30.06 -32.60
N PRO A 63 10.67 -29.39 -32.60
CA PRO A 63 10.52 -28.10 -31.92
C PRO A 63 10.71 -28.27 -30.42
N ALA A 64 11.64 -27.50 -29.84
CA ALA A 64 11.82 -27.43 -28.39
C ALA A 64 10.93 -26.33 -27.82
N VAL A 65 10.11 -26.70 -26.88
CA VAL A 65 9.28 -25.77 -26.08
C VAL A 65 10.00 -25.52 -24.76
N TYR A 66 10.34 -24.26 -24.53
CA TYR A 66 10.90 -23.82 -23.23
C TYR A 66 9.91 -22.94 -22.52
N ALA A 67 9.64 -23.25 -21.26
CA ALA A 67 8.88 -22.39 -20.34
C ALA A 67 9.85 -21.79 -19.33
N ALA A 68 9.97 -20.47 -19.33
CA ALA A 68 10.66 -19.71 -18.29
C ALA A 68 9.74 -18.56 -17.86
N ASP A 69 9.50 -18.44 -16.56
CA ASP A 69 8.72 -17.37 -15.93
C ASP A 69 7.29 -17.17 -16.48
N GLY A 70 6.62 -18.27 -16.81
CA GLY A 70 5.24 -18.22 -17.31
C GLY A 70 5.09 -17.77 -18.78
N ALA A 71 6.19 -17.52 -19.49
CA ALA A 71 6.18 -17.25 -20.93
C ALA A 71 6.58 -18.51 -21.73
N ILE A 72 5.80 -18.84 -22.75
CA ILE A 72 6.11 -19.94 -23.68
C ILE A 72 6.83 -19.35 -24.89
N HIS A 73 8.11 -19.71 -25.06
CA HIS A 73 8.89 -19.34 -26.24
C HIS A 73 8.85 -20.48 -27.29
N LEU A 74 8.23 -20.20 -28.43
CA LEU A 74 8.16 -21.15 -29.55
C LEU A 74 9.23 -20.80 -30.58
N HIS A 75 10.18 -21.70 -30.79
CA HIS A 75 11.14 -21.63 -31.91
C HIS A 75 10.71 -22.57 -33.01
N ARG A 76 10.27 -21.99 -34.14
CA ARG A 76 9.86 -22.58 -35.42
C ARG A 76 8.48 -23.25 -35.52
N HIS A 77 7.76 -22.77 -36.51
CA HIS A 77 6.57 -23.28 -37.22
C HIS A 77 5.76 -24.41 -36.57
N VAL A 78 4.70 -24.03 -35.89
CA VAL A 78 3.59 -24.92 -35.55
C VAL A 78 2.28 -24.14 -35.73
N ASP A 79 1.67 -24.25 -36.89
CA ASP A 79 0.41 -23.54 -37.20
C ASP A 79 -0.79 -23.94 -36.34
N VAL A 80 -0.74 -25.12 -35.69
CA VAL A 80 -1.84 -25.64 -34.87
C VAL A 80 -1.78 -25.11 -33.42
N VAL A 81 -0.60 -24.74 -32.90
CA VAL A 81 -0.45 -24.16 -31.56
C VAL A 81 -0.71 -22.64 -31.57
N ALA A 82 -0.52 -21.97 -32.72
CA ALA A 82 -0.73 -20.56 -32.88
C ALA A 82 -2.19 -20.14 -32.63
N GLN A 83 -3.18 -20.94 -33.11
CA GLN A 83 -4.60 -20.62 -32.86
C GLN A 83 -4.98 -20.69 -31.39
N HIS A 84 -4.43 -21.65 -30.65
CA HIS A 84 -4.72 -21.80 -29.22
C HIS A 84 -4.00 -20.76 -28.35
N ILE A 85 -2.80 -20.32 -28.77
CA ILE A 85 -2.03 -19.27 -28.09
C ILE A 85 -2.64 -17.89 -28.35
N ASP A 86 -3.12 -17.63 -29.56
CA ASP A 86 -3.82 -16.38 -29.88
C ASP A 86 -5.13 -16.24 -29.10
N GLU A 87 -5.84 -17.33 -28.84
CA GLU A 87 -7.07 -17.33 -28.05
C GLU A 87 -6.78 -17.10 -26.55
N VAL A 88 -5.74 -17.73 -25.99
CA VAL A 88 -5.29 -17.52 -24.62
C VAL A 88 -4.69 -16.11 -24.42
N ILE A 89 -3.95 -15.58 -25.40
CA ILE A 89 -3.42 -14.22 -25.37
C ILE A 89 -4.54 -13.18 -25.53
N LEU A 90 -5.58 -13.46 -26.30
CA LEU A 90 -6.74 -12.58 -26.46
C LEU A 90 -7.63 -12.57 -25.21
N GLU A 91 -7.82 -13.69 -24.53
CA GLU A 91 -8.56 -13.74 -23.26
C GLU A 91 -7.81 -13.05 -22.12
N THR A 92 -6.49 -13.22 -22.00
CA THR A 92 -5.68 -12.49 -21.03
C THR A 92 -5.64 -11.00 -21.35
N ARG A 93 -5.61 -10.60 -22.63
CA ARG A 93 -5.62 -9.19 -23.04
C ARG A 93 -6.93 -8.46 -22.71
N LYS A 94 -8.08 -9.14 -22.67
CA LYS A 94 -9.37 -8.52 -22.31
C LYS A 94 -9.51 -8.23 -20.82
N ARG A 95 -8.70 -8.85 -19.95
CA ARG A 95 -8.82 -8.73 -18.48
C ARG A 95 -7.85 -7.74 -17.84
N ASP A 96 -6.95 -7.12 -18.58
CA ASP A 96 -5.79 -6.43 -18.01
C ASP A 96 -5.60 -5.00 -18.52
N VAL A 97 -6.71 -4.29 -18.79
CA VAL A 97 -6.69 -2.86 -19.12
C VAL A 97 -6.37 -2.06 -17.87
N LEU A 98 -5.52 -1.03 -17.99
CA LEU A 98 -5.24 -0.11 -16.89
C LEU A 98 -6.55 0.51 -16.40
N GLU A 99 -6.76 0.47 -15.12
CA GLU A 99 -7.84 1.19 -14.46
C GLU A 99 -7.38 2.56 -14.01
N GLY A 100 -8.31 3.43 -13.71
CA GLY A 100 -8.01 4.76 -13.25
C GLY A 100 -9.22 5.41 -12.59
N ASP A 101 -8.94 6.51 -11.92
CA ASP A 101 -9.95 7.28 -11.22
C ASP A 101 -10.57 8.32 -12.13
N VAL A 102 -11.90 8.35 -12.15
CA VAL A 102 -12.65 9.41 -12.84
C VAL A 102 -12.41 10.72 -12.09
N GLN A 103 -12.00 11.74 -12.82
CA GLN A 103 -11.67 13.05 -12.28
C GLN A 103 -12.85 14.02 -12.43
N ASP A 104 -13.20 14.71 -11.34
CA ASP A 104 -14.17 15.79 -11.40
C ASP A 104 -13.60 17.00 -12.14
N ARG A 105 -14.14 17.28 -13.32
CA ARG A 105 -13.76 18.43 -14.15
C ARG A 105 -13.93 19.75 -13.40
N GLY A 106 -15.01 19.91 -12.63
CA GLY A 106 -15.28 21.13 -11.87
C GLY A 106 -14.19 21.36 -10.82
N ALA A 107 -13.84 20.34 -10.06
CA ALA A 107 -12.76 20.40 -9.08
C ALA A 107 -11.41 20.70 -9.73
N LEU A 108 -11.07 20.07 -10.87
CA LEU A 108 -9.84 20.37 -11.61
C LEU A 108 -9.77 21.82 -12.09
N LEU A 109 -10.90 22.39 -12.55
CA LEU A 109 -10.96 23.78 -13.00
C LEU A 109 -10.89 24.79 -11.84
N GLN A 110 -11.25 24.39 -10.62
CA GLN A 110 -11.14 25.21 -9.42
C GLN A 110 -9.75 25.15 -8.77
N GLN A 111 -8.96 24.10 -9.06
CA GLN A 111 -7.61 23.99 -8.50
C GLN A 111 -6.73 25.17 -8.93
N PRO A 112 -5.84 25.65 -8.01
CA PRO A 112 -4.91 26.73 -8.35
C PRO A 112 -4.00 26.32 -9.51
N PHE A 113 -3.98 27.13 -10.56
CA PHE A 113 -3.17 26.89 -11.75
C PHE A 113 -2.50 28.18 -12.20
N VAL A 114 -1.19 28.22 -12.13
CA VAL A 114 -0.39 29.39 -12.51
C VAL A 114 0.22 29.15 -13.89
N ARG A 115 -0.17 29.95 -14.87
CA ARG A 115 0.41 29.93 -16.22
C ARG A 115 1.58 30.90 -16.28
N SER A 116 2.80 30.40 -16.26
CA SER A 116 3.98 31.16 -16.65
C SER A 116 4.01 31.35 -18.17
N GLU A 117 4.85 32.26 -18.66
CA GLU A 117 5.04 32.51 -20.09
C GLU A 117 5.38 31.19 -20.82
N HIS A 118 6.37 30.45 -20.33
CA HIS A 118 6.75 29.16 -20.90
C HIS A 118 5.60 28.12 -20.88
N TRP A 119 4.80 28.07 -19.81
CA TRP A 119 3.66 27.17 -19.73
C TRP A 119 2.56 27.56 -20.73
N THR A 120 2.38 28.83 -20.99
CA THR A 120 1.47 29.33 -22.04
C THR A 120 1.95 28.91 -23.43
N GLU A 121 3.24 29.05 -23.73
CA GLU A 121 3.82 28.55 -24.98
C GLU A 121 3.62 27.06 -25.21
N VAL A 122 3.89 26.22 -24.17
CA VAL A 122 3.70 24.76 -24.24
C VAL A 122 2.21 24.40 -24.35
N TRP A 123 1.35 25.18 -23.71
CA TRP A 123 -0.09 25.04 -23.83
C TRP A 123 -0.56 25.27 -25.26
N ASP A 124 -0.12 26.34 -25.91
CA ASP A 124 -0.46 26.65 -27.29
C ASP A 124 0.08 25.59 -28.25
N GLN A 125 1.25 25.01 -27.98
CA GLN A 125 1.80 23.88 -28.75
C GLN A 125 0.95 22.61 -28.63
N ALA A 126 0.28 22.40 -27.50
CA ALA A 126 -0.59 21.26 -27.27
C ALA A 126 -1.91 21.35 -28.07
N LEU A 127 -2.31 22.55 -28.49
CA LEU A 127 -3.58 22.79 -29.16
C LEU A 127 -3.49 22.69 -30.68
N HIS A 128 -4.62 22.42 -31.28
CA HIS A 128 -4.73 22.40 -32.74
C HIS A 128 -4.70 23.86 -33.29
N PRO A 129 -3.83 24.17 -34.21
CA PRO A 129 -3.78 25.52 -34.80
C PRO A 129 -5.11 25.84 -35.52
N GLY A 130 -5.86 26.82 -35.00
CA GLY A 130 -7.10 27.31 -35.61
C GLY A 130 -8.36 26.45 -35.40
N ALA A 131 -8.32 25.42 -34.54
CA ALA A 131 -9.49 24.64 -34.12
C ALA A 131 -9.48 24.40 -32.59
N ALA A 132 -10.64 24.15 -32.01
CA ALA A 132 -10.73 23.75 -30.62
C ALA A 132 -10.21 22.30 -30.41
N GLY A 133 -9.58 22.06 -29.29
CA GLY A 133 -9.12 20.71 -28.89
C GLY A 133 -7.62 20.48 -29.03
N LEU A 134 -7.21 19.26 -28.67
CA LEU A 134 -5.80 18.86 -28.68
C LEU A 134 -5.26 18.68 -30.11
N ARG A 135 -3.99 19.02 -30.29
CA ARG A 135 -3.30 18.91 -31.60
C ARG A 135 -3.24 17.49 -32.13
N GLN A 136 -3.05 16.50 -31.23
CA GLN A 136 -3.01 15.08 -31.55
C GLN A 136 -3.74 14.28 -30.46
N PRO A 137 -4.30 13.08 -30.80
CA PRO A 137 -4.95 12.21 -29.82
C PRO A 137 -4.03 11.77 -28.70
N VAL A 138 -2.71 11.64 -28.96
CA VAL A 138 -1.70 11.30 -27.96
C VAL A 138 -0.73 12.48 -27.79
N LEU A 139 -0.64 12.99 -26.58
CA LEU A 139 0.38 13.96 -26.18
C LEU A 139 1.36 13.29 -25.22
N ILE A 140 2.65 13.47 -25.44
CA ILE A 140 3.71 13.04 -24.51
C ILE A 140 4.35 14.29 -23.93
N MET A 141 4.17 14.48 -22.63
CA MET A 141 4.71 15.63 -21.91
C MET A 141 5.94 15.21 -21.13
N VAL A 142 7.09 15.67 -21.56
CA VAL A 142 8.39 15.41 -20.91
C VAL A 142 8.73 16.57 -19.97
N ALA A 143 8.98 16.26 -18.69
CA ALA A 143 9.31 17.26 -17.69
C ALA A 143 10.29 16.70 -16.65
N PRO A 144 11.12 17.54 -16.04
CA PRO A 144 11.81 17.19 -14.80
C PRO A 144 10.81 16.80 -13.71
N ARG A 145 11.24 15.94 -12.79
CA ARG A 145 10.40 15.54 -11.66
C ARG A 145 9.98 16.76 -10.85
N SER A 146 8.79 16.74 -10.28
CA SER A 146 8.26 17.79 -9.41
C SER A 146 7.98 19.13 -10.08
N PHE A 147 7.92 19.22 -11.42
CA PHE A 147 7.56 20.45 -12.15
C PHE A 147 6.06 20.70 -12.27
N GLY A 148 5.19 19.78 -11.83
CA GLY A 148 3.74 19.92 -11.92
C GLY A 148 3.14 19.43 -13.24
N SER A 149 3.83 18.54 -13.97
CA SER A 149 3.38 18.01 -15.26
C SER A 149 2.02 17.31 -15.19
N THR A 150 1.74 16.56 -14.11
CA THR A 150 0.43 15.91 -13.90
C THR A 150 -0.70 16.94 -13.79
N THR A 151 -0.49 18.01 -13.01
CA THR A 151 -1.46 19.11 -12.86
C THR A 151 -1.68 19.83 -14.20
N PHE A 152 -0.60 20.07 -14.95
CA PHE A 152 -0.70 20.65 -16.29
C PHE A 152 -1.53 19.78 -17.23
N ALA A 153 -1.23 18.47 -17.29
CA ALA A 153 -1.93 17.54 -18.16
C ALA A 153 -3.43 17.42 -17.84
N LEU A 154 -3.77 17.27 -16.56
CA LEU A 154 -5.17 17.19 -16.13
C LEU A 154 -5.91 18.50 -16.41
N ARG A 155 -5.28 19.66 -16.16
CA ARG A 155 -5.87 20.96 -16.46
C ARG A 155 -6.06 21.17 -17.96
N LEU A 156 -5.09 20.74 -18.79
CA LEU A 156 -5.21 20.77 -20.24
C LEU A 156 -6.39 19.93 -20.72
N LEU A 157 -6.52 18.71 -20.23
CA LEU A 157 -7.65 17.84 -20.58
C LEU A 157 -8.98 18.43 -20.12
N ALA A 158 -9.05 18.97 -18.90
CA ALA A 158 -10.26 19.57 -18.36
C ALA A 158 -10.75 20.79 -19.16
N GLU A 159 -9.83 21.63 -19.67
CA GLU A 159 -10.18 22.83 -20.45
C GLU A 159 -10.41 22.55 -21.95
N GLN A 160 -9.71 21.56 -22.52
CA GLN A 160 -9.65 21.38 -23.97
C GLN A 160 -10.47 20.20 -24.51
N THR A 161 -11.15 19.46 -23.65
CA THR A 161 -12.09 18.40 -24.06
C THR A 161 -13.53 18.81 -23.77
N ASP A 162 -14.47 18.26 -24.53
CA ASP A 162 -15.90 18.56 -24.39
C ASP A 162 -16.41 18.24 -22.99
N GLY A 163 -17.45 18.96 -22.53
CA GLY A 163 -18.05 18.75 -21.22
C GLY A 163 -18.62 17.36 -20.97
N HIS A 164 -18.88 16.60 -22.02
CA HIS A 164 -19.36 15.20 -21.95
C HIS A 164 -18.21 14.17 -21.92
N THR A 165 -16.96 14.59 -22.13
CA THR A 165 -15.80 13.71 -22.11
C THR A 165 -15.47 13.35 -20.67
N THR A 166 -15.41 12.06 -20.37
CA THR A 166 -15.01 11.53 -19.06
C THR A 166 -13.50 11.68 -18.90
N LEU A 167 -13.06 12.35 -17.84
CA LEU A 167 -11.63 12.50 -17.51
C LEU A 167 -11.20 11.37 -16.60
N VAL A 168 -10.15 10.63 -16.96
CA VAL A 168 -9.65 9.49 -16.19
C VAL A 168 -8.15 9.63 -15.96
N LYS A 169 -7.74 9.61 -14.70
CA LYS A 169 -6.33 9.48 -14.32
C LYS A 169 -6.02 8.00 -14.16
N LEU A 170 -5.23 7.45 -15.07
CA LEU A 170 -4.87 6.02 -15.08
C LEU A 170 -3.78 5.70 -14.08
N ASP A 171 -3.90 4.52 -13.47
CA ASP A 171 -2.87 3.94 -12.62
C ASP A 171 -1.99 2.99 -13.43
N ALA A 172 -0.70 3.31 -13.48
CA ALA A 172 0.29 2.50 -14.21
C ALA A 172 0.72 1.28 -13.37
N ASP A 173 -0.15 0.29 -13.17
CA ASP A 173 0.13 -0.93 -12.42
C ASP A 173 0.75 -2.04 -13.28
N TRP A 174 1.66 -1.70 -14.15
CA TRP A 174 2.37 -2.60 -15.04
C TRP A 174 3.86 -2.77 -14.66
N SER A 175 4.44 -3.87 -15.07
CA SER A 175 5.89 -4.13 -14.97
C SER A 175 6.68 -3.43 -16.08
N HIS A 176 6.03 -3.17 -17.23
CA HIS A 176 6.57 -2.43 -18.37
C HIS A 176 5.42 -1.84 -19.20
N PRO A 177 5.64 -0.69 -19.87
CA PRO A 177 4.61 -0.04 -20.68
C PRO A 177 4.14 -0.93 -21.83
N SER A 178 2.83 -1.14 -21.93
CA SER A 178 2.22 -1.97 -22.97
C SER A 178 0.97 -1.31 -23.54
N ARG A 179 0.88 -1.21 -24.87
CA ARG A 179 -0.29 -0.69 -25.57
C ARG A 179 -1.56 -1.49 -25.25
N GLY A 180 -1.42 -2.82 -25.13
CA GLY A 180 -2.57 -3.69 -24.88
C GLY A 180 -3.26 -3.44 -23.55
N ARG A 181 -2.60 -2.73 -22.63
CA ARG A 181 -3.15 -2.33 -21.33
C ARG A 181 -3.78 -0.93 -21.34
N LEU A 182 -3.59 -0.13 -22.40
CA LEU A 182 -4.19 1.20 -22.49
C LEU A 182 -5.69 1.08 -22.83
N PRO A 183 -6.57 1.79 -22.09
CA PRO A 183 -8.01 1.76 -22.37
C PRO A 183 -8.35 2.47 -23.69
N LEU A 184 -9.50 2.11 -24.26
CA LEU A 184 -10.02 2.65 -25.49
C LEU A 184 -11.55 2.76 -25.44
N GLU A 185 -12.03 3.54 -24.50
CA GLU A 185 -13.45 3.84 -24.39
C GLU A 185 -13.79 5.12 -25.17
N LYS A 186 -15.02 5.22 -25.62
CA LYS A 186 -15.49 6.35 -26.42
C LYS A 186 -15.72 7.57 -25.55
N ASP A 187 -15.38 8.75 -26.08
CA ASP A 187 -15.57 10.05 -25.40
C ASP A 187 -14.85 10.12 -24.03
N HIS A 188 -13.60 9.60 -23.96
CA HIS A 188 -12.74 9.61 -22.77
C HIS A 188 -11.45 10.39 -22.98
N ALA A 189 -10.97 11.02 -21.93
CA ALA A 189 -9.65 11.68 -21.92
C ALA A 189 -8.82 11.12 -20.77
N TYR A 190 -7.75 10.46 -21.13
CA TYR A 190 -6.89 9.73 -20.21
C TYR A 190 -5.62 10.52 -19.88
N GLN A 191 -5.24 10.51 -18.61
CA GLN A 191 -3.93 10.96 -18.16
C GLN A 191 -3.18 9.79 -17.53
N LEU A 192 -1.90 9.59 -17.86
CA LEU A 192 -1.07 8.54 -17.32
C LEU A 192 0.32 9.06 -16.99
N ASP A 193 0.75 8.86 -15.73
CA ASP A 193 2.07 9.25 -15.24
C ASP A 193 3.09 8.12 -15.40
N LEU A 194 4.20 8.39 -16.09
CA LEU A 194 5.34 7.50 -16.24
C LEU A 194 6.54 8.07 -15.48
N LYS A 195 6.73 7.59 -14.25
CA LYS A 195 7.73 8.14 -13.31
C LYS A 195 8.63 7.08 -12.69
N HIS A 196 8.26 5.79 -12.74
CA HIS A 196 9.03 4.73 -12.11
C HIS A 196 10.20 4.30 -13.01
N PRO A 197 11.47 4.35 -12.53
CA PRO A 197 12.64 4.17 -13.41
C PRO A 197 12.72 2.79 -14.05
N VAL A 198 12.18 1.75 -13.43
CA VAL A 198 12.21 0.38 -13.96
C VAL A 198 10.91 0.05 -14.70
N ASN A 199 9.76 0.26 -14.05
CA ASN A 199 8.48 -0.20 -14.59
C ASN A 199 7.96 0.68 -15.73
N ASP A 200 8.36 1.96 -15.79
CA ASP A 200 7.90 2.92 -16.81
C ASP A 200 8.97 3.21 -17.87
N ALA A 201 10.01 2.37 -17.94
CA ALA A 201 11.04 2.50 -18.96
C ALA A 201 10.43 2.39 -20.37
N LEU A 202 10.59 3.45 -21.15
CA LEU A 202 10.02 3.53 -22.49
C LEU A 202 10.85 2.73 -23.48
N SER A 203 10.20 1.85 -24.23
CA SER A 203 10.80 1.14 -25.36
C SER A 203 10.39 1.77 -26.70
N ALA A 204 11.23 1.59 -27.72
CA ALA A 204 10.89 2.01 -29.09
C ALA A 204 9.61 1.31 -29.60
N ASP A 205 9.41 0.05 -29.23
CA ASP A 205 8.23 -0.74 -29.62
C ASP A 205 6.96 -0.18 -28.98
N PHE A 206 7.00 0.19 -27.72
CA PHE A 206 5.87 0.84 -27.08
C PHE A 206 5.50 2.14 -27.77
N LEU A 207 6.48 3.02 -28.03
CA LEU A 207 6.26 4.30 -28.71
C LEU A 207 5.75 4.11 -30.16
N ASN A 208 6.24 3.13 -30.88
CA ASN A 208 5.74 2.79 -32.21
C ASN A 208 4.30 2.26 -32.15
N SER A 209 3.97 1.47 -31.11
CA SER A 209 2.62 0.96 -30.92
C SER A 209 1.60 2.04 -30.54
N LEU A 210 2.05 3.14 -29.90
CA LEU A 210 1.20 4.29 -29.57
C LEU A 210 0.65 5.01 -30.81
N SER A 211 1.37 5.01 -31.94
CA SER A 211 0.84 5.60 -33.19
C SER A 211 -0.42 4.87 -33.66
N LYS A 212 -0.45 3.55 -33.57
CA LYS A 212 -1.66 2.76 -33.86
C LYS A 212 -2.77 2.99 -32.83
N HIS A 213 -2.40 3.21 -31.57
CA HIS A 213 -3.36 3.53 -30.53
C HIS A 213 -3.96 4.93 -30.73
N ALA A 214 -3.16 5.90 -31.21
CA ALA A 214 -3.63 7.24 -31.53
C ALA A 214 -4.72 7.25 -32.61
N ASP A 215 -4.60 6.39 -33.62
CA ASP A 215 -5.64 6.26 -34.65
C ASP A 215 -6.95 5.70 -34.03
N ASN A 216 -6.83 4.68 -33.18
CA ASN A 216 -8.00 4.12 -32.47
C ASN A 216 -8.65 5.16 -31.52
N LEU A 217 -7.85 5.96 -30.82
CA LEU A 217 -8.36 7.04 -29.94
C LEU A 217 -9.08 8.09 -30.75
N ARG A 218 -8.59 8.45 -31.93
CA ARG A 218 -9.27 9.39 -32.85
C ARG A 218 -10.65 8.89 -33.23
N ASP A 219 -10.76 7.61 -33.61
CA ASP A 219 -12.02 6.99 -33.96
C ASP A 219 -13.00 6.92 -32.79
N ALA A 220 -12.46 6.72 -31.58
CA ALA A 220 -13.23 6.73 -30.32
C ALA A 220 -13.53 8.15 -29.80
N ARG A 221 -13.07 9.22 -30.44
CA ARG A 221 -13.13 10.62 -29.98
C ARG A 221 -12.52 10.78 -28.57
N SER A 222 -11.47 10.07 -28.33
CA SER A 222 -10.77 10.00 -27.03
C SER A 222 -9.35 10.50 -27.18
N SER A 223 -8.72 10.84 -26.06
CA SER A 223 -7.35 11.37 -26.04
C SER A 223 -6.55 10.78 -24.86
N LEU A 224 -5.22 10.81 -25.01
CA LEU A 224 -4.29 10.32 -23.99
C LEU A 224 -3.15 11.33 -23.81
N VAL A 225 -2.93 11.75 -22.57
CA VAL A 225 -1.74 12.55 -22.20
C VAL A 225 -0.86 11.70 -21.29
N LEU A 226 0.34 11.37 -21.80
CA LEU A 226 1.39 10.71 -21.03
C LEU A 226 2.30 11.76 -20.41
N THR A 227 2.47 11.80 -19.12
CA THR A 227 3.51 12.60 -18.48
C THR A 227 4.71 11.72 -18.18
N VAL A 228 5.87 12.09 -18.72
CA VAL A 228 7.09 11.29 -18.66
C VAL A 228 8.17 12.07 -17.93
N ALA A 229 8.79 11.45 -16.94
CA ALA A 229 9.94 12.05 -16.26
C ALA A 229 11.12 12.18 -17.24
N GLN A 230 11.83 13.32 -17.20
CA GLN A 230 12.90 13.63 -18.15
C GLN A 230 14.03 12.59 -18.16
N ASP A 231 14.32 11.98 -17.00
CA ASP A 231 15.31 10.90 -16.85
C ASP A 231 14.92 9.59 -17.56
N LEU A 232 13.62 9.39 -17.83
CA LEU A 232 13.10 8.24 -18.57
C LEU A 232 13.01 8.51 -20.10
N TRP A 233 13.15 9.78 -20.49
CA TRP A 233 13.08 10.18 -21.89
C TRP A 233 14.48 10.21 -22.51
N THR A 234 14.81 9.21 -23.30
CA THR A 234 16.10 9.12 -24.01
C THR A 234 16.02 9.74 -25.40
N ASP A 235 17.15 10.21 -25.94
CA ASP A 235 17.20 10.84 -27.26
C ASP A 235 16.82 9.92 -28.44
N HIS A 236 16.76 8.61 -28.22
CA HIS A 236 16.27 7.63 -29.19
C HIS A 236 14.76 7.76 -29.50
N HIS A 237 14.05 8.56 -28.74
CA HIS A 237 12.60 8.75 -28.86
C HIS A 237 12.21 9.98 -29.72
N VAL A 238 13.18 10.69 -30.31
CA VAL A 238 13.01 12.00 -30.96
C VAL A 238 12.46 11.93 -32.41
N GLY A 239 11.88 10.84 -32.86
CA GLY A 239 11.24 10.79 -34.18
C GLY A 239 9.80 11.33 -34.16
N GLU A 240 9.41 12.15 -35.17
CA GLU A 240 8.00 12.46 -35.40
C GLU A 240 7.22 11.18 -35.69
N ARG A 241 6.13 10.96 -34.97
CA ARG A 241 5.23 9.83 -35.14
C ARG A 241 3.81 10.31 -35.41
N SER A 242 3.15 9.64 -36.34
CA SER A 242 1.75 9.96 -36.68
C SER A 242 0.86 9.84 -35.42
N GLY A 243 0.04 10.85 -35.20
CA GLY A 243 -0.92 10.88 -34.09
C GLY A 243 -0.34 11.17 -32.72
N ILE A 244 0.99 11.42 -32.59
CA ILE A 244 1.69 11.71 -31.35
C ILE A 244 2.34 13.08 -31.44
N HIS A 245 2.19 13.89 -30.39
CA HIS A 245 2.92 15.15 -30.26
C HIS A 245 3.68 15.20 -28.93
N VAL A 246 4.96 15.59 -28.96
CA VAL A 246 5.84 15.64 -27.80
C VAL A 246 5.99 17.07 -27.33
N LEU A 247 5.67 17.33 -26.08
CA LEU A 247 5.77 18.59 -25.39
C LEU A 247 6.90 18.55 -24.36
N ARG A 248 7.59 19.66 -24.12
CA ARG A 248 8.67 19.73 -23.13
C ARG A 248 8.45 20.87 -22.16
N LEU A 249 8.19 20.56 -20.89
CA LEU A 249 8.17 21.54 -19.81
C LEU A 249 9.58 21.73 -19.26
N ARG A 250 10.22 22.84 -19.62
CA ARG A 250 11.62 23.13 -19.24
C ARG A 250 11.73 23.93 -17.95
N HIS A 251 10.71 24.67 -17.57
CA HIS A 251 10.68 25.53 -16.40
C HIS A 251 9.45 25.23 -15.55
N ALA A 252 9.63 25.16 -14.24
CA ALA A 252 8.53 25.12 -13.30
C ALA A 252 7.82 26.49 -13.25
N PRO A 253 6.54 26.56 -12.83
CA PRO A 253 5.90 27.84 -12.54
C PRO A 253 6.62 28.55 -11.40
N ASP A 254 6.48 29.89 -11.33
CA ASP A 254 7.05 30.65 -10.23
C ASP A 254 6.50 30.17 -8.88
N ALA A 255 7.41 29.82 -7.98
CA ALA A 255 7.06 29.21 -6.70
C ALA A 255 6.22 30.14 -5.82
N GLN A 256 6.56 31.44 -5.78
CA GLN A 256 5.80 32.40 -4.99
C GLN A 256 4.37 32.54 -5.51
N SER A 257 4.20 32.70 -6.82
CA SER A 257 2.89 32.80 -7.46
C SER A 257 2.04 31.55 -7.24
N LEU A 258 2.66 30.35 -7.23
CA LEU A 258 1.98 29.09 -6.98
C LEU A 258 1.52 28.99 -5.50
N ILE A 259 2.37 29.38 -4.55
CA ILE A 259 2.03 29.42 -3.14
C ILE A 259 0.87 30.41 -2.90
N GLU A 260 0.98 31.62 -3.42
CA GLU A 260 -0.06 32.63 -3.29
C GLU A 260 -1.39 32.17 -3.86
N ALA A 261 -1.40 31.60 -5.07
CA ALA A 261 -2.62 31.06 -5.68
C ALA A 261 -3.26 29.92 -4.84
N ARG A 262 -2.45 29.04 -4.27
CA ARG A 262 -2.94 27.96 -3.39
C ARG A 262 -3.53 28.50 -2.08
N LEU A 263 -2.88 29.45 -1.47
CA LEU A 263 -3.35 30.07 -0.23
C LEU A 263 -4.64 30.85 -0.46
N ASP A 264 -4.73 31.60 -1.55
CA ASP A 264 -5.91 32.39 -1.91
C ASP A 264 -7.13 31.50 -2.22
N THR A 265 -6.93 30.46 -3.02
CA THR A 265 -8.00 29.49 -3.35
C THR A 265 -8.56 28.80 -2.11
N ASN A 266 -7.72 28.55 -1.11
CA ASN A 266 -8.11 27.90 0.14
C ASN A 266 -8.59 28.92 1.23
N GLY A 267 -8.72 30.20 0.90
CA GLY A 267 -9.24 31.22 1.81
C GLY A 267 -8.22 31.77 2.82
N TYR A 268 -6.93 31.53 2.64
CA TYR A 268 -5.86 32.00 3.53
C TYR A 268 -5.18 33.30 3.05
N SER A 269 -5.97 34.28 2.62
CA SER A 269 -5.46 35.57 2.09
C SER A 269 -4.56 36.33 3.08
N GLN A 270 -4.72 36.12 4.37
CA GLN A 270 -3.83 36.68 5.40
C GLN A 270 -2.38 36.15 5.25
N LEU A 271 -2.18 34.88 4.89
CA LEU A 271 -0.85 34.33 4.66
C LEU A 271 -0.23 34.85 3.37
N VAL A 272 -1.04 35.14 2.35
CA VAL A 272 -0.57 35.83 1.12
C VAL A 272 0.03 37.19 1.46
N ASN A 273 -0.65 37.95 2.33
CA ASN A 273 -0.13 39.25 2.80
C ASN A 273 1.18 39.10 3.60
N VAL A 274 1.29 38.07 4.45
CA VAL A 274 2.52 37.76 5.19
C VAL A 274 3.67 37.47 4.23
N LEU A 275 3.46 36.60 3.23
CA LEU A 275 4.48 36.25 2.23
C LEU A 275 4.93 37.49 1.43
N ARG A 276 4.00 38.33 1.03
CA ARG A 276 4.33 39.56 0.26
C ARG A 276 5.05 40.61 1.11
N SER A 277 4.79 40.68 2.39
CA SER A 277 5.41 41.67 3.28
C SER A 277 6.76 41.23 3.83
N SER A 278 7.08 39.93 3.86
CA SER A 278 8.32 39.42 4.41
C SER A 278 9.35 39.09 3.32
N ALA A 279 10.42 39.87 3.23
CA ALA A 279 11.54 39.58 2.35
C ALA A 279 12.23 38.24 2.69
N LYS A 280 12.24 37.85 3.96
CA LYS A 280 12.81 36.54 4.42
C LYS A 280 11.99 35.37 3.93
N ALA A 281 10.65 35.45 4.09
CA ALA A 281 9.76 34.39 3.58
C ALA A 281 9.86 34.28 2.03
N GLN A 282 9.89 35.40 1.30
CA GLN A 282 10.09 35.39 -0.14
C GLN A 282 11.43 34.77 -0.56
N ALA A 283 12.52 35.07 0.17
CA ALA A 283 13.82 34.45 -0.09
C ALA A 283 13.83 32.95 0.12
N SER A 284 13.11 32.46 1.14
CA SER A 284 13.00 31.04 1.48
C SER A 284 12.21 30.22 0.44
N VAL A 285 11.26 30.85 -0.26
CA VAL A 285 10.44 30.15 -1.26
C VAL A 285 10.98 30.28 -2.69
N ARG A 286 11.97 31.15 -2.90
CA ARG A 286 12.54 31.42 -4.23
C ARG A 286 13.21 30.17 -4.81
N GLY A 287 12.84 29.80 -6.04
CA GLY A 287 13.45 28.66 -6.74
C GLY A 287 12.98 27.29 -6.31
N LEU A 288 11.96 27.19 -5.45
CA LEU A 288 11.34 25.91 -5.13
C LEU A 288 10.70 25.29 -6.37
N SER A 289 10.72 23.97 -6.45
CA SER A 289 9.93 23.21 -7.42
C SER A 289 8.43 23.39 -7.16
N ALA A 290 7.57 23.02 -8.11
CA ALA A 290 6.11 23.09 -7.92
C ALA A 290 5.64 22.26 -6.70
N VAL A 291 6.25 21.09 -6.46
CA VAL A 291 5.98 20.28 -5.27
C VAL A 291 6.52 20.96 -4.01
N GLY A 292 7.71 21.56 -4.09
CA GLY A 292 8.28 22.36 -2.99
C GLY A 292 7.39 23.53 -2.62
N ALA A 293 6.88 24.27 -3.61
CA ALA A 293 5.95 25.39 -3.41
C ALA A 293 4.61 24.91 -2.78
N ALA A 294 4.07 23.80 -3.26
CA ALA A 294 2.86 23.22 -2.66
C ALA A 294 3.07 22.81 -1.19
N ARG A 295 4.25 22.26 -0.87
CA ARG A 295 4.64 21.93 0.51
C ARG A 295 4.80 23.19 1.36
N ALA A 296 5.48 24.23 0.84
CA ALA A 296 5.65 25.50 1.54
C ALA A 296 4.31 26.17 1.87
N ALA A 297 3.34 26.14 0.95
CA ALA A 297 1.98 26.61 1.21
C ALA A 297 1.33 25.86 2.38
N ARG A 298 1.45 24.54 2.43
CA ARG A 298 0.92 23.70 3.53
C ARG A 298 1.60 24.04 4.85
N THR A 299 2.93 24.15 4.86
CA THR A 299 3.70 24.52 6.05
C THR A 299 3.31 25.92 6.59
N ALA A 300 3.02 26.87 5.69
CA ALA A 300 2.53 28.18 6.12
C ALA A 300 1.12 28.10 6.76
N VAL A 301 0.25 27.22 6.26
CA VAL A 301 -1.09 26.98 6.87
C VAL A 301 -0.95 26.31 8.23
N GLU A 302 -0.06 25.33 8.36
CA GLU A 302 0.25 24.68 9.64
C GLU A 302 0.72 25.70 10.68
N ALA A 303 1.64 26.60 10.31
CA ALA A 303 2.12 27.67 11.17
C ALA A 303 1.01 28.65 11.61
N LEU A 304 0.03 28.91 10.73
CA LEU A 304 -1.16 29.68 11.05
C LEU A 304 -2.05 28.96 12.08
N HIS A 305 -2.32 27.68 11.86
CA HIS A 305 -3.14 26.88 12.79
C HIS A 305 -2.48 26.81 14.17
N GLU A 306 -1.17 26.57 14.26
CA GLU A 306 -0.43 26.65 15.53
C GLU A 306 -0.57 28.03 16.19
N HIS A 307 -0.46 29.11 15.40
CA HIS A 307 -0.63 30.46 15.93
C HIS A 307 -2.02 30.69 16.53
N LEU A 308 -3.08 30.18 15.88
CA LEU A 308 -4.46 30.29 16.34
C LEU A 308 -4.73 29.42 17.58
N HIS A 309 -4.22 28.20 17.62
CA HIS A 309 -4.37 27.30 18.78
C HIS A 309 -3.71 27.86 20.03
N LEU A 310 -2.51 28.43 19.92
CA LEU A 310 -1.81 29.08 21.02
C LEU A 310 -2.52 30.35 21.50
N GLY A 311 -3.33 30.99 20.64
CA GLY A 311 -4.16 32.16 20.98
C GLY A 311 -5.49 31.84 21.69
N GLN A 312 -5.97 30.59 21.59
CA GLN A 312 -7.29 30.17 22.08
C GLN A 312 -7.28 29.43 23.41
N GLN A 313 -6.15 29.27 24.09
CA GLN A 313 -6.13 28.68 25.45
C GLN A 313 -6.72 29.67 26.46
N PRO A 314 -7.98 29.48 26.93
CA PRO A 314 -8.61 30.37 27.87
C PRO A 314 -8.03 30.12 29.25
N GLY A 315 -7.36 31.11 29.81
CA GLY A 315 -6.93 31.10 31.20
C GLY A 315 -5.43 31.22 31.47
N GLN A 316 -4.58 31.31 30.47
CA GLN A 316 -3.20 31.72 30.71
C GLN A 316 -3.12 33.25 30.84
N PRO A 317 -2.65 33.79 31.99
CA PRO A 317 -2.40 35.21 32.09
C PRO A 317 -1.34 35.63 31.06
N ALA A 318 -1.62 36.69 30.35
CA ALA A 318 -0.68 37.28 29.40
C ALA A 318 0.67 37.49 30.11
N ALA A 319 1.71 36.84 29.60
CA ALA A 319 3.13 37.13 29.83
C ALA A 319 3.52 37.39 31.32
N ALA A 320 3.58 36.33 32.14
CA ALA A 320 4.37 36.37 33.36
C ALA A 320 5.79 35.82 33.20
N ASP A 321 6.07 35.03 32.16
CA ASP A 321 7.39 34.43 31.95
C ASP A 321 7.83 34.67 30.50
N GLY A 322 8.62 35.70 30.30
CA GLY A 322 9.60 36.03 29.24
C GLY A 322 9.59 35.38 27.84
N ILE A 323 8.66 34.52 27.52
CA ILE A 323 8.50 33.96 26.17
C ILE A 323 7.71 34.94 25.32
N GLU A 324 8.42 35.77 24.57
CA GLU A 324 7.84 36.69 23.61
C GLU A 324 7.02 35.93 22.57
N ARG A 325 5.71 36.05 22.56
CA ARG A 325 4.84 35.35 21.58
C ARG A 325 5.21 35.80 20.21
N LEU A 326 5.78 34.89 19.40
CA LEU A 326 6.09 35.16 18.00
C LEU A 326 4.85 35.64 17.25
N THR A 327 4.99 36.70 16.48
CA THR A 327 3.95 37.15 15.56
C THR A 327 3.71 36.13 14.47
N LEU A 328 2.55 36.17 13.80
CA LEU A 328 2.28 35.29 12.66
C LEU A 328 3.37 35.36 11.59
N VAL A 329 3.87 36.57 11.31
CA VAL A 329 4.96 36.80 10.33
C VAL A 329 6.21 36.00 10.76
N GLN A 330 6.64 36.16 12.00
CA GLN A 330 7.82 35.47 12.53
C GLN A 330 7.66 33.94 12.51
N ARG A 331 6.44 33.42 12.80
CA ARG A 331 6.16 31.98 12.72
C ARG A 331 6.25 31.45 11.31
N VAL A 332 5.66 32.14 10.34
CA VAL A 332 5.71 31.75 8.94
C VAL A 332 7.15 31.83 8.40
N GLU A 333 7.89 32.91 8.74
CA GLU A 333 9.30 33.01 8.39
C GLU A 333 10.13 31.87 8.95
N ALA A 334 9.93 31.54 10.21
CA ALA A 334 10.64 30.44 10.86
C ALA A 334 10.27 29.07 10.24
N ALA A 335 8.98 28.85 9.95
CA ALA A 335 8.50 27.61 9.33
C ALA A 335 9.03 27.40 7.90
N LEU A 336 9.30 28.49 7.15
CA LEU A 336 9.84 28.46 5.79
C LEU A 336 11.37 28.56 5.75
N THR A 337 12.05 28.78 6.89
CA THR A 337 13.51 28.93 6.93
C THR A 337 14.21 27.59 6.61
N ASP A 338 15.28 27.66 5.83
CA ASP A 338 16.20 26.54 5.65
C ASP A 338 17.16 26.46 6.86
N TRP A 339 16.93 25.45 7.72
CA TRP A 339 17.71 25.23 8.93
C TRP A 339 19.04 24.49 8.72
N ARG A 340 19.38 24.12 7.47
CA ARG A 340 20.55 23.26 7.18
C ARG A 340 21.85 23.84 7.70
N VAL A 341 22.12 25.12 7.44
CA VAL A 341 23.36 25.78 7.86
C VAL A 341 23.51 25.77 9.38
N GLU A 342 22.42 25.99 10.11
CA GLU A 342 22.46 25.93 11.58
C GLU A 342 22.67 24.50 12.07
N LEU A 343 21.97 23.53 11.47
CA LEU A 343 22.11 22.12 11.81
C LEU A 343 23.50 21.59 11.49
N ASP A 344 24.10 22.00 10.36
CA ASP A 344 25.50 21.69 10.04
C ASP A 344 26.45 22.18 11.14
N SER A 345 26.24 23.38 11.70
CA SER A 345 27.05 23.87 12.79
C SER A 345 26.83 23.13 14.11
N ARG A 346 25.59 22.66 14.38
CA ARG A 346 25.22 21.95 15.62
C ARG A 346 25.63 20.48 15.60
N PHE A 347 25.55 19.84 14.44
CA PHE A 347 25.91 18.44 14.26
C PHE A 347 27.36 18.25 13.77
N GLY A 348 28.01 19.29 13.25
CA GLY A 348 29.37 19.23 12.76
C GLY A 348 30.38 18.89 13.87
N GLU A 349 31.48 18.24 13.50
CA GLU A 349 32.62 18.08 14.40
C GLU A 349 33.35 19.45 14.52
N SER A 350 33.59 19.87 15.76
CA SER A 350 34.45 21.04 16.02
C SER A 350 35.89 20.69 15.63
N THR A 351 36.21 20.83 14.34
CA THR A 351 37.61 20.66 13.83
C THR A 351 38.52 21.83 14.22
N ALA A 352 37.94 22.89 14.75
CA ALA A 352 38.72 24.05 15.19
C ALA A 352 39.14 23.89 16.66
N ARG A 353 40.37 23.40 16.88
CA ARG A 353 41.02 23.33 18.19
C ARG A 353 41.19 24.69 18.89
N HIS A 354 40.63 25.78 18.36
CA HIS A 354 40.89 27.15 18.81
C HIS A 354 39.67 28.07 18.88
N SER A 355 38.44 27.57 18.67
CA SER A 355 37.25 28.39 18.93
C SER A 355 36.63 27.99 20.28
N SER A 356 36.60 28.93 21.19
CA SER A 356 35.94 28.85 22.51
C SER A 356 34.41 28.72 22.44
N ASP A 357 33.86 28.63 21.27
CA ASP A 357 32.42 28.42 21.02
C ASP A 357 32.15 26.91 20.95
N ASN A 358 31.67 26.40 22.08
CA ASN A 358 31.24 25.02 22.30
C ASN A 358 29.92 24.72 21.59
N SER A 359 29.86 24.95 20.25
CA SER A 359 28.59 24.91 19.47
C SER A 359 28.15 23.51 19.04
N SER A 360 29.03 22.50 19.09
CA SER A 360 28.68 21.14 18.71
C SER A 360 27.98 20.38 19.82
N LEU A 361 26.85 19.74 19.50
CA LEU A 361 26.06 18.94 20.41
C LEU A 361 26.75 17.61 20.74
N THR A 362 26.72 17.22 22.02
CA THR A 362 27.12 15.86 22.45
C THR A 362 26.13 14.81 21.90
N LEU A 363 26.53 13.52 21.92
CA LEU A 363 25.63 12.44 21.50
C LEU A 363 24.30 12.46 22.32
N GLU A 364 24.42 12.67 23.62
CA GLU A 364 23.27 12.78 24.51
C GLU A 364 22.35 13.97 24.14
N ASP A 365 22.95 15.13 23.78
CA ASP A 365 22.18 16.30 23.37
C ASP A 365 21.57 16.12 21.98
N ARG A 366 22.23 15.38 21.08
CA ARG A 366 21.66 15.01 19.77
C ARG A 366 20.47 14.06 19.93
N CYS A 367 20.56 13.06 20.83
CA CYS A 367 19.43 12.20 21.16
C CYS A 367 18.27 12.96 21.80
N LEU A 368 18.58 13.92 22.68
CA LEU A 368 17.57 14.82 23.26
C LEU A 368 16.90 15.68 22.21
N LEU A 369 17.66 16.25 21.29
CA LEU A 369 17.15 17.04 20.17
C LEU A 369 16.22 16.23 19.25
N LEU A 370 16.60 14.99 18.92
CA LEU A 370 15.76 14.07 18.13
C LEU A 370 14.48 13.69 18.87
N ALA A 371 14.56 13.40 20.17
CA ALA A 371 13.37 13.10 20.97
C ALA A 371 12.42 14.31 21.03
N LEU A 372 12.94 15.52 21.16
CA LEU A 372 12.16 16.74 21.08
C LEU A 372 11.53 16.95 19.70
N ALA A 373 12.27 16.61 18.65
CA ALA A 373 11.77 16.72 17.27
C ALA A 373 10.55 15.81 17.01
N VAL A 374 10.52 14.64 17.64
CA VAL A 374 9.37 13.72 17.58
C VAL A 374 8.26 14.17 18.54
N TRP A 375 8.58 14.36 19.83
CA TRP A 375 7.62 14.62 20.90
C TRP A 375 7.44 16.11 21.17
N GLN A 376 7.14 16.89 20.14
CA GLN A 376 6.87 18.31 20.27
C GLN A 376 5.75 18.58 21.28
N SER A 377 5.97 19.55 22.18
CA SER A 377 5.01 19.91 23.23
C SER A 377 4.66 18.77 24.20
N ALA A 378 5.63 17.90 24.51
CA ALA A 378 5.43 16.80 25.44
C ALA A 378 6.02 17.09 26.83
N PRO A 379 5.53 16.40 27.88
CA PRO A 379 6.12 16.48 29.22
C PRO A 379 7.61 16.09 29.23
N MET A 380 8.43 16.86 29.97
CA MET A 380 9.88 16.65 30.08
C MET A 380 10.26 15.20 30.40
N PRO A 381 9.57 14.45 31.30
CA PRO A 381 9.91 13.04 31.56
C PRO A 381 9.69 12.11 30.36
N GLN A 382 8.74 12.41 29.47
CA GLN A 382 8.51 11.64 28.27
C GLN A 382 9.64 11.83 27.26
N VAL A 383 10.03 13.08 27.03
CA VAL A 383 11.12 13.44 26.13
C VAL A 383 12.45 12.82 26.58
N THR A 384 12.77 12.94 27.88
CA THR A 384 14.03 12.40 28.43
C THR A 384 14.07 10.88 28.37
N ARG A 385 12.97 10.19 28.66
CA ARG A 385 12.88 8.72 28.53
C ARG A 385 13.07 8.28 27.08
N SER A 386 12.44 8.99 26.15
CA SER A 386 12.55 8.71 24.71
C SER A 386 13.99 8.95 24.21
N ALA A 387 14.66 10.02 24.66
CA ALA A 387 16.06 10.30 24.35
C ALA A 387 17.00 9.21 24.88
N SER A 388 16.78 8.73 26.12
CA SER A 388 17.57 7.64 26.71
C SER A 388 17.40 6.34 25.93
N LYS A 389 16.19 5.98 25.53
CA LYS A 389 15.94 4.80 24.68
C LYS A 389 16.68 4.89 23.34
N LEU A 390 16.68 6.06 22.69
CA LEU A 390 17.42 6.26 21.45
C LEU A 390 18.94 6.09 21.69
N GLN A 391 19.45 6.68 22.77
CA GLN A 391 20.87 6.54 23.13
C GLN A 391 21.25 5.08 23.39
N GLU A 392 20.41 4.31 24.09
CA GLU A 392 20.60 2.88 24.33
C GLU A 392 20.59 2.08 23.02
N SER A 393 19.70 2.38 22.11
CA SER A 393 19.62 1.75 20.79
C SER A 393 20.88 1.95 19.97
N ILE A 394 21.46 3.16 20.01
CA ILE A 394 22.73 3.49 19.33
C ILE A 394 23.92 2.81 20.02
N ALA A 395 23.96 2.79 21.36
CA ALA A 395 25.04 2.18 22.14
C ALA A 395 25.08 0.66 22.06
N SER A 396 23.94 0.00 21.85
CA SER A 396 23.81 -1.46 21.70
C SER A 396 24.34 -1.99 20.37
N SER A 397 24.74 -1.12 19.44
CA SER A 397 25.50 -1.47 18.24
C SER A 397 26.91 -1.94 18.63
N PRO A 398 27.47 -3.00 17.99
CA PRO A 398 28.68 -3.73 18.47
C PRO A 398 29.98 -2.93 18.56
N ALA A 399 29.96 -1.62 18.40
CA ALA A 399 31.09 -0.71 18.53
C ALA A 399 31.21 0.02 19.90
N GLY A 400 30.33 -0.29 20.87
CA GLY A 400 30.22 0.45 22.13
C GLY A 400 31.26 0.06 23.20
N THR A 401 32.07 1.00 23.60
CA THR A 401 32.98 0.95 24.77
C THR A 401 32.20 1.02 26.10
N ALA A 402 32.66 0.34 27.11
CA ALA A 402 32.09 0.20 28.43
C ALA A 402 31.57 1.52 29.05
N ALA A 403 30.30 1.55 29.39
CA ALA A 403 29.63 2.71 29.94
C ALA A 403 29.99 2.92 31.43
N LEU A 404 30.34 4.15 31.80
CA LEU A 404 30.40 4.62 33.17
C LEU A 404 29.02 4.56 33.84
N SER A 405 28.99 4.38 35.18
CA SER A 405 27.71 4.36 35.92
C SER A 405 26.82 5.56 35.60
N PRO A 406 25.53 5.34 35.25
CA PRO A 406 24.64 6.41 34.78
C PRO A 406 24.52 7.61 35.73
N ALA A 407 24.55 7.37 37.05
CA ALA A 407 24.43 8.42 38.06
C ALA A 407 25.67 9.34 38.14
N HIS A 408 26.89 8.80 37.97
CA HIS A 408 28.11 9.59 37.99
C HIS A 408 28.21 10.46 36.73
N SER A 409 27.81 9.93 35.56
CA SER A 409 27.76 10.67 34.31
C SER A 409 26.76 11.82 34.39
N ALA A 410 25.60 11.59 35.00
CA ALA A 410 24.54 12.60 35.13
C ALA A 410 24.97 13.81 35.99
N PHE A 411 25.74 13.61 37.06
CA PHE A 411 26.23 14.72 37.90
C PHE A 411 27.42 15.49 37.32
N SER A 412 28.15 14.89 36.39
CA SER A 412 29.24 15.55 35.68
C SER A 412 28.83 16.28 34.40
N SER A 413 27.59 16.06 33.94
CA SER A 413 27.02 16.72 32.78
C SER A 413 26.25 18.02 33.16
N ARG A 414 25.96 18.84 32.15
CA ARG A 414 25.11 20.02 32.32
C ARG A 414 23.68 19.61 32.76
N GLY A 415 23.08 20.38 33.67
CA GLY A 415 21.72 20.12 34.15
C GLY A 415 20.71 20.07 32.99
N LEU A 416 19.67 19.22 33.11
CA LEU A 416 18.70 18.91 32.03
C LEU A 416 18.04 20.16 31.43
N ARG A 417 17.58 21.12 32.25
CA ARG A 417 16.98 22.36 31.73
C ARG A 417 17.97 23.16 30.86
N ARG A 418 19.25 23.18 31.26
CA ARG A 418 20.29 23.84 30.45
C ARG A 418 20.51 23.14 29.13
N ARG A 419 20.51 21.80 29.12
CA ARG A 419 20.64 21.02 27.90
C ARG A 419 19.45 21.23 26.94
N ILE A 420 18.22 21.34 27.49
CA ILE A 420 17.02 21.67 26.72
C ILE A 420 17.17 23.05 26.04
N MET A 421 17.64 24.05 26.79
CA MET A 421 17.91 25.39 26.21
C MET A 421 19.04 25.34 25.15
N ASP A 422 20.09 24.58 25.37
CA ASP A 422 21.20 24.43 24.44
C ASP A 422 20.77 23.77 23.12
N VAL A 423 19.73 22.93 23.12
CA VAL A 423 19.16 22.36 21.89
C VAL A 423 18.10 23.24 21.24
N GLY A 424 17.80 24.42 21.76
CA GLY A 424 16.87 25.40 21.20
C GLY A 424 15.42 25.15 21.57
N ALA A 425 15.20 24.65 22.78
CA ALA A 425 13.86 24.46 23.34
C ALA A 425 13.79 25.07 24.76
N ASP A 426 12.59 25.33 25.23
CA ASP A 426 12.33 25.80 26.57
C ASP A 426 11.30 24.91 27.30
N VAL A 427 11.24 25.06 28.62
CA VAL A 427 10.32 24.31 29.47
C VAL A 427 9.30 25.28 30.07
N ASP A 428 8.03 25.05 29.73
CA ASP A 428 6.93 25.88 30.28
C ASP A 428 6.66 25.64 31.77
N THR A 429 5.68 26.35 32.30
CA THR A 429 5.25 26.25 33.72
C THR A 429 4.61 24.90 34.07
N GLN A 430 4.26 24.08 33.07
CA GLN A 430 3.67 22.75 33.25
C GLN A 430 4.69 21.61 33.00
N ASP A 431 6.00 21.93 33.00
CA ASP A 431 7.09 21.01 32.65
C ASP A 431 6.96 20.40 31.26
N THR A 432 6.29 21.09 30.31
CA THR A 432 6.19 20.74 28.91
C THR A 432 7.35 21.37 28.16
N VAL A 433 8.02 20.59 27.32
CA VAL A 433 9.16 21.06 26.50
C VAL A 433 8.66 21.47 25.13
N ILE A 434 9.00 22.69 24.72
CA ILE A 434 8.56 23.29 23.46
C ILE A 434 9.76 23.88 22.74
N PHE A 435 9.85 23.67 21.41
CA PHE A 435 10.85 24.38 20.61
C PHE A 435 10.54 25.87 20.54
N ASP A 436 11.57 26.68 20.67
CA ASP A 436 11.49 28.14 20.47
C ASP A 436 11.12 28.50 19.04
N ARG A 437 11.28 27.57 18.10
CA ARG A 437 11.23 27.80 16.65
C ARG A 437 10.26 26.83 15.99
N PRO A 438 9.24 27.34 15.30
CA PRO A 438 8.30 26.52 14.53
C PRO A 438 9.02 25.72 13.43
N ALA A 439 8.51 24.52 13.16
CA ALA A 439 9.04 23.56 12.16
C ALA A 439 10.51 23.12 12.35
N TYR A 440 11.19 23.56 13.41
CA TYR A 440 12.59 23.17 13.67
C TYR A 440 12.73 21.67 13.92
N GLY A 441 11.82 21.07 14.68
CA GLY A 441 11.81 19.62 14.93
C GLY A 441 11.74 18.80 13.66
N ARG A 442 10.89 19.20 12.71
CA ARG A 442 10.82 18.54 11.39
C ARG A 442 12.15 18.68 10.62
N ALA A 443 12.75 19.88 10.63
CA ALA A 443 14.03 20.11 9.96
C ALA A 443 15.15 19.24 10.57
N VAL A 444 15.15 19.02 11.89
CA VAL A 444 16.10 18.13 12.58
C VAL A 444 15.95 16.69 12.10
N LEU A 445 14.71 16.17 12.04
CA LEU A 445 14.46 14.80 11.57
C LEU A 445 14.92 14.60 10.13
N GLU A 446 14.57 15.55 9.26
CA GLU A 446 14.97 15.55 7.85
C GLU A 446 16.50 15.63 7.71
N TYR A 447 17.15 16.50 8.48
CA TYR A 447 18.58 16.66 8.46
C TYR A 447 19.32 15.38 8.87
N VAL A 448 18.90 14.74 9.95
CA VAL A 448 19.50 13.49 10.42
C VAL A 448 19.27 12.37 9.41
N TRP A 449 18.09 12.28 8.83
CA TRP A 449 17.77 11.31 7.80
C TRP A 449 18.65 11.45 6.55
N ASP A 450 18.83 12.68 6.09
CA ASP A 450 19.58 12.98 4.85
C ASP A 450 21.10 12.84 5.02
N ASN A 451 21.64 13.15 6.22
CA ASN A 451 23.08 13.25 6.43
C ASN A 451 23.70 12.08 7.23
N TYR A 452 22.88 11.26 7.89
CA TYR A 452 23.36 10.15 8.73
C TYR A 452 22.71 8.83 8.32
N ASP A 453 23.18 8.22 7.25
CA ASP A 453 22.63 6.97 6.69
C ASP A 453 22.65 5.82 7.71
N VAL A 454 23.71 5.71 8.51
CA VAL A 454 23.84 4.70 9.58
C VAL A 454 22.78 4.86 10.68
N MET A 455 22.21 6.04 10.83
CA MET A 455 21.17 6.32 11.83
C MET A 455 19.76 5.93 11.40
N ARG A 456 19.54 5.59 10.14
CA ARG A 456 18.19 5.28 9.61
C ARG A 456 17.56 4.08 10.29
N ASP A 457 18.30 2.98 10.40
CA ASP A 457 17.83 1.75 11.06
C ASP A 457 17.53 1.98 12.56
N PRO A 458 18.46 2.54 13.37
CA PRO A 458 18.19 2.87 14.76
C PRO A 458 17.02 3.86 14.94
N LEU A 459 16.89 4.84 14.05
CA LEU A 459 15.83 5.83 14.12
C LEU A 459 14.45 5.19 13.87
N ILE A 460 14.32 4.34 12.84
CA ILE A 460 13.07 3.61 12.59
C ILE A 460 12.74 2.69 13.76
N ALA A 461 13.72 1.89 14.22
CA ALA A 461 13.50 0.96 15.33
C ALA A 461 13.06 1.68 16.61
N TRP A 462 13.68 2.81 16.91
CA TRP A 462 13.31 3.65 18.05
C TRP A 462 11.91 4.25 17.92
N LEU A 463 11.53 4.76 16.74
CA LEU A 463 10.19 5.29 16.49
C LEU A 463 9.12 4.20 16.67
N VAL A 464 9.38 3.00 16.16
CA VAL A 464 8.49 1.84 16.31
C VAL A 464 8.34 1.42 17.77
N ASP A 465 9.45 1.39 18.55
CA ASP A 465 9.44 1.03 19.97
C ASP A 465 8.78 2.10 20.86
N THR A 466 8.83 3.36 20.44
CA THR A 466 8.26 4.46 21.21
C THR A 466 6.82 4.79 20.85
N ALA A 467 6.27 4.28 19.76
CA ALA A 467 4.86 4.41 19.42
C ALA A 467 3.99 3.78 20.51
N ALA A 468 3.11 4.57 21.12
CA ALA A 468 2.22 4.12 22.20
C ALA A 468 1.15 3.17 21.65
N ASP A 469 0.59 3.52 20.50
CA ASP A 469 -0.37 2.71 19.76
C ASP A 469 -0.12 2.83 18.24
N ALA A 470 -0.94 2.17 17.45
CA ALA A 470 -0.86 2.23 15.98
C ALA A 470 -1.83 3.27 15.39
N SER A 471 -2.32 4.19 16.21
CA SER A 471 -3.24 5.25 15.78
C SER A 471 -2.52 6.24 14.85
N PRO A 472 -3.21 6.79 13.82
CA PRO A 472 -2.68 7.88 13.02
C PRO A 472 -2.37 9.16 13.82
N GLU A 473 -2.96 9.31 15.02
CA GLU A 473 -2.72 10.42 15.94
C GLU A 473 -1.44 10.23 16.76
N ASP A 474 -0.91 9.00 16.88
CA ASP A 474 0.37 8.78 17.59
C ASP A 474 1.52 9.50 16.86
N ARG A 475 2.27 10.29 17.62
CA ARG A 475 3.30 11.15 17.04
C ARG A 475 4.46 10.39 16.37
N ALA A 476 4.84 9.24 16.91
CA ALA A 476 5.88 8.41 16.29
C ALA A 476 5.39 7.81 14.96
N VAL A 477 4.11 7.39 14.91
CA VAL A 477 3.46 6.90 13.68
C VAL A 477 3.35 8.03 12.64
N GLN A 478 3.01 9.25 13.05
CA GLN A 478 3.01 10.42 12.15
C GLN A 478 4.40 10.67 11.56
N VAL A 479 5.45 10.66 12.38
CA VAL A 479 6.83 10.86 11.90
C VAL A 479 7.25 9.75 10.94
N LEU A 480 6.93 8.48 11.23
CA LEU A 480 7.19 7.36 10.31
C LEU A 480 6.44 7.57 8.98
N THR A 481 5.21 8.02 9.02
CA THR A 481 4.42 8.33 7.83
C THR A 481 5.03 9.51 7.03
N GLU A 482 5.43 10.58 7.69
CA GLU A 482 6.09 11.73 7.07
C GLU A 482 7.41 11.33 6.38
N LEU A 483 8.23 10.51 7.04
CA LEU A 483 9.45 9.94 6.46
C LEU A 483 9.14 9.05 5.26
N THR A 484 8.10 8.22 5.34
CA THR A 484 7.66 7.35 4.25
C THR A 484 7.23 8.15 3.02
N VAL A 485 6.42 9.18 3.20
CA VAL A 485 5.94 10.04 2.10
C VAL A 485 7.11 10.81 1.45
N ARG A 486 8.08 11.23 2.25
CA ARG A 486 9.18 12.05 1.76
C ARG A 486 10.31 11.21 1.12
N HIS A 487 10.70 10.12 1.76
CA HIS A 487 11.86 9.31 1.40
C HIS A 487 11.49 7.91 0.90
N GLY A 488 10.20 7.66 0.63
CA GLY A 488 9.70 6.37 0.20
C GLY A 488 10.36 5.89 -1.08
N THR A 489 11.36 5.03 -0.92
CA THR A 489 11.99 4.24 -1.97
C THR A 489 11.74 2.76 -1.70
N VAL A 490 12.10 1.91 -2.64
CA VAL A 490 12.01 0.45 -2.45
C VAL A 490 12.83 0.02 -1.24
N GLU A 491 14.06 0.55 -1.14
CA GLU A 491 15.00 0.24 -0.06
C GLU A 491 14.48 0.71 1.30
N TYR A 492 13.88 1.90 1.35
CA TYR A 492 13.28 2.43 2.57
C TYR A 492 12.10 1.56 3.05
N LEU A 493 11.18 1.22 2.15
CA LEU A 493 10.01 0.40 2.49
C LEU A 493 10.40 -1.03 2.87
N ASP A 494 11.42 -1.60 2.22
CA ASP A 494 11.97 -2.91 2.62
C ASP A 494 12.62 -2.84 4.02
N LEU A 495 13.34 -1.77 4.33
CA LEU A 495 13.93 -1.52 5.63
C LEU A 495 12.85 -1.37 6.71
N LEU A 496 11.87 -0.48 6.48
CA LEU A 496 10.74 -0.27 7.37
C LEU A 496 10.00 -1.60 7.64
N GLY A 497 9.66 -2.33 6.59
CA GLY A 497 9.00 -3.63 6.70
C GLY A 497 9.82 -4.63 7.52
N LYS A 498 11.13 -4.75 7.25
CA LYS A 498 12.02 -5.67 7.95
C LYS A 498 12.14 -5.37 9.45
N ILE A 499 12.21 -4.09 9.83
CA ILE A 499 12.33 -3.68 11.23
C ILE A 499 10.99 -3.87 11.96
N THR A 500 9.86 -3.62 11.28
CA THR A 500 8.56 -3.43 11.94
C THR A 500 7.69 -4.69 11.93
N SER A 501 7.76 -5.53 10.89
CA SER A 501 6.82 -6.64 10.67
C SER A 501 6.76 -7.66 11.81
N GLY A 502 7.90 -7.97 12.42
CA GLY A 502 7.97 -8.93 13.52
C GLY A 502 7.70 -8.33 14.91
N VAL A 503 7.72 -7.00 15.04
CA VAL A 503 7.62 -6.29 16.33
C VAL A 503 6.29 -5.57 16.46
N ARG A 504 5.92 -4.77 15.48
CA ARG A 504 4.72 -3.92 15.47
C ARG A 504 4.06 -3.91 14.09
N PRO A 505 3.46 -5.03 13.64
CA PRO A 505 2.76 -5.09 12.36
C PRO A 505 1.58 -4.12 12.28
N ASP A 506 0.98 -3.76 13.41
CA ASP A 506 -0.07 -2.76 13.56
C ASP A 506 0.40 -1.35 13.14
N VAL A 507 1.58 -0.92 13.60
CA VAL A 507 2.20 0.36 13.22
C VAL A 507 2.54 0.36 11.72
N LEU A 508 3.17 -0.71 11.22
CA LEU A 508 3.47 -0.84 9.80
C LEU A 508 2.20 -0.75 8.93
N GLY A 509 1.13 -1.39 9.37
CA GLY A 509 -0.16 -1.34 8.71
C GLY A 509 -0.71 0.08 8.59
N THR A 510 -0.60 0.90 9.64
CA THR A 510 -1.06 2.29 9.61
C THR A 510 -0.18 3.18 8.74
N VAL A 511 1.13 3.03 8.81
CA VAL A 511 2.06 3.77 7.93
C VAL A 511 1.82 3.42 6.46
N MET A 512 1.64 2.14 6.14
CA MET A 512 1.37 1.71 4.76
C MET A 512 -0.01 2.13 4.27
N ASP A 513 -1.03 2.14 5.12
CA ASP A 513 -2.37 2.65 4.80
C ASP A 513 -2.32 4.14 4.41
N ASN A 514 -1.58 4.96 5.14
CA ASN A 514 -1.35 6.35 4.77
C ASN A 514 -0.50 6.47 3.48
N ALA A 515 0.51 5.61 3.32
CA ALA A 515 1.39 5.65 2.16
C ALA A 515 0.67 5.31 0.85
N VAL A 516 -0.26 4.34 0.84
CA VAL A 516 -1.01 3.98 -0.39
C VAL A 516 -1.95 5.07 -0.87
N ARG A 517 -2.32 6.03 0.01
CA ARG A 517 -3.18 7.19 -0.32
C ARG A 517 -2.39 8.40 -0.81
N ASP A 518 -1.08 8.41 -0.63
CA ASP A 518 -0.24 9.53 -1.05
C ASP A 518 0.03 9.49 -2.55
N GLU A 519 -0.08 10.64 -3.22
CA GLU A 519 0.08 10.75 -4.68
C GLU A 519 1.49 10.38 -5.17
N HIS A 520 2.52 10.49 -4.33
CA HIS A 520 3.92 10.29 -4.73
C HIS A 520 4.42 8.88 -4.46
N VAL A 521 4.08 8.32 -3.29
CA VAL A 521 4.54 7.00 -2.86
C VAL A 521 3.48 5.92 -2.99
N GLY A 522 2.22 6.26 -3.22
CA GLY A 522 1.10 5.32 -3.21
C GLY A 522 1.29 4.14 -4.15
N ARG A 523 1.70 4.41 -5.40
CA ARG A 523 2.00 3.36 -6.37
C ARG A 523 3.12 2.42 -5.88
N LEU A 524 4.18 2.98 -5.28
CA LEU A 524 5.27 2.18 -4.74
C LEU A 524 4.80 1.37 -3.54
N ALA A 525 4.03 1.97 -2.64
CA ALA A 525 3.45 1.29 -1.48
C ALA A 525 2.55 0.11 -1.92
N TRP A 526 1.69 0.29 -2.93
CA TRP A 526 0.91 -0.79 -3.53
C TRP A 526 1.78 -1.89 -4.12
N SER A 527 2.87 -1.55 -4.82
CA SER A 527 3.83 -2.52 -5.36
C SER A 527 4.52 -3.31 -4.23
N MET A 528 4.86 -2.65 -3.11
CA MET A 528 5.43 -3.31 -1.94
C MET A 528 4.43 -4.26 -1.29
N LEU A 529 3.19 -3.84 -1.07
CA LEU A 529 2.13 -4.71 -0.55
C LEU A 529 1.92 -5.94 -1.44
N TYR A 530 2.00 -5.81 -2.77
CA TYR A 530 1.93 -6.95 -3.68
C TYR A 530 3.09 -7.93 -3.50
N ARG A 531 4.33 -7.44 -3.32
CA ARG A 531 5.48 -8.29 -3.02
C ARG A 531 5.35 -8.97 -1.65
N TRP A 532 4.89 -8.23 -0.66
CA TRP A 532 4.68 -8.72 0.70
C TRP A 532 3.53 -9.73 0.80
N ALA A 533 2.51 -9.62 -0.04
CA ALA A 533 1.39 -10.56 -0.10
C ALA A 533 1.82 -12.02 -0.36
N GLY A 534 2.98 -12.23 -0.99
CA GLY A 534 3.57 -13.56 -1.20
C GLY A 534 4.40 -14.09 -0.02
N ARG A 535 4.48 -13.37 1.11
CA ARG A 535 5.34 -13.69 2.26
C ARG A 535 4.52 -13.73 3.55
N THR A 536 4.54 -14.86 4.24
CA THR A 536 3.72 -15.09 5.45
C THR A 536 3.95 -14.05 6.54
N GLU A 537 5.19 -13.60 6.71
CA GLU A 537 5.58 -12.61 7.74
C GLU A 537 4.89 -11.24 7.58
N TYR A 538 4.48 -10.87 6.36
CA TYR A 538 3.80 -9.61 6.08
C TYR A 538 2.29 -9.78 5.83
N ALA A 539 1.79 -11.01 5.77
CA ALA A 539 0.38 -11.27 5.48
C ALA A 539 -0.57 -10.47 6.41
N PRO A 540 -0.35 -10.38 7.73
CA PRO A 540 -1.21 -9.59 8.62
C PRO A 540 -1.27 -8.11 8.23
N VAL A 541 -0.14 -7.53 7.82
CA VAL A 541 -0.06 -6.12 7.40
C VAL A 541 -0.85 -5.90 6.12
N VAL A 542 -0.63 -6.77 5.11
CA VAL A 542 -1.33 -6.67 3.82
C VAL A 542 -2.84 -6.82 4.02
N ILE A 543 -3.28 -7.79 4.81
CA ILE A 543 -4.69 -8.01 5.13
C ILE A 543 -5.29 -6.78 5.81
N ALA A 544 -4.60 -6.22 6.81
CA ALA A 544 -5.09 -5.06 7.57
C ALA A 544 -5.25 -3.83 6.68
N VAL A 545 -4.27 -3.53 5.81
CA VAL A 545 -4.33 -2.39 4.88
C VAL A 545 -5.45 -2.59 3.85
N CYS A 546 -5.50 -3.76 3.21
CA CYS A 546 -6.53 -4.04 2.22
C CYS A 546 -7.94 -4.00 2.82
N ARG A 547 -8.12 -4.54 4.05
CA ARG A 547 -9.38 -4.46 4.78
C ARG A 547 -9.82 -3.02 5.01
N ARG A 548 -8.95 -2.15 5.52
CA ARG A 548 -9.28 -0.73 5.76
C ARG A 548 -9.76 -0.04 4.49
N ILE A 549 -9.04 -0.23 3.38
CA ILE A 549 -9.37 0.38 2.10
C ILE A 549 -10.72 -0.12 1.57
N LEU A 550 -10.96 -1.44 1.61
CA LEU A 550 -12.19 -2.03 1.11
C LEU A 550 -13.43 -1.70 1.95
N MET A 551 -13.22 -1.31 3.22
CA MET A 551 -14.30 -0.91 4.13
C MET A 551 -14.62 0.59 4.06
N GLU A 552 -13.91 1.37 3.25
CA GLU A 552 -14.22 2.79 3.07
C GLU A 552 -15.47 2.98 2.21
N PRO A 553 -16.38 3.88 2.61
CA PRO A 553 -17.63 4.11 1.86
C PRO A 553 -17.37 4.70 0.46
N ASP A 554 -16.28 5.46 0.28
CA ASP A 554 -15.96 6.16 -0.97
C ASP A 554 -14.70 5.58 -1.65
N VAL A 555 -14.46 4.26 -1.50
CA VAL A 555 -13.30 3.61 -2.11
C VAL A 555 -13.36 3.70 -3.64
N THR A 556 -12.26 4.12 -4.25
CA THR A 556 -12.17 4.12 -5.72
C THR A 556 -12.12 2.70 -6.28
N ALA A 557 -12.66 2.50 -7.49
CA ALA A 557 -12.64 1.18 -8.14
C ALA A 557 -11.21 0.64 -8.32
N SER A 558 -10.24 1.52 -8.60
CA SER A 558 -8.82 1.18 -8.72
C SER A 558 -8.24 0.69 -7.39
N ALA A 559 -8.45 1.43 -6.29
CA ALA A 559 -7.95 1.04 -4.97
C ALA A 559 -8.58 -0.27 -4.49
N ALA A 560 -9.88 -0.46 -4.72
CA ALA A 560 -10.59 -1.69 -4.40
C ALA A 560 -10.03 -2.90 -5.16
N LYS A 561 -9.82 -2.76 -6.47
CA LYS A 561 -9.19 -3.81 -7.29
C LYS A 561 -7.79 -4.13 -6.82
N MET A 562 -6.97 -3.10 -6.54
CA MET A 562 -5.61 -3.29 -6.03
C MET A 562 -5.62 -4.04 -4.69
N ALA A 563 -6.54 -3.72 -3.78
CA ALA A 563 -6.70 -4.41 -2.50
C ALA A 563 -7.12 -5.87 -2.69
N MET A 564 -8.13 -6.14 -3.56
CA MET A 564 -8.58 -7.51 -3.86
C MET A 564 -7.49 -8.38 -4.47
N VAL A 565 -6.69 -7.83 -5.40
CA VAL A 565 -5.55 -8.56 -6.00
C VAL A 565 -4.52 -8.96 -4.93
N ARG A 566 -4.26 -8.11 -3.92
CA ARG A 566 -3.34 -8.42 -2.82
C ARG A 566 -3.92 -9.47 -1.87
N LEU A 567 -5.19 -9.36 -1.49
CA LEU A 567 -5.87 -10.37 -0.68
C LEU A 567 -5.88 -11.73 -1.39
N ARG A 568 -6.19 -11.77 -2.68
CA ARG A 568 -6.09 -12.97 -3.50
C ARG A 568 -4.69 -13.59 -3.46
N ARG A 569 -3.66 -12.76 -3.62
CA ARG A 569 -2.27 -13.22 -3.56
C ARG A 569 -1.89 -13.74 -2.18
N VAL A 570 -2.33 -13.09 -1.10
CA VAL A 570 -2.14 -13.61 0.27
C VAL A 570 -2.78 -14.98 0.43
N ALA A 571 -4.02 -15.15 0.00
CA ALA A 571 -4.75 -16.42 0.07
C ALA A 571 -4.07 -17.54 -0.73
N GLN A 572 -3.51 -17.22 -1.90
CA GLN A 572 -2.86 -18.20 -2.79
C GLN A 572 -1.46 -18.60 -2.32
N SER A 573 -0.68 -17.63 -1.83
CA SER A 573 0.75 -17.83 -1.54
C SER A 573 1.02 -18.42 -0.15
N ASN A 574 0.09 -18.23 0.79
CA ASN A 574 0.27 -18.62 2.18
C ASN A 574 -0.61 -19.82 2.51
N GLY A 575 0.03 -21.00 2.67
CA GLY A 575 -0.64 -22.24 3.10
C GLY A 575 -1.01 -22.28 4.58
N ASP A 576 -0.72 -21.22 5.33
CA ASP A 576 -0.97 -21.11 6.77
C ASP A 576 -2.47 -21.00 7.09
N PRO A 577 -3.03 -21.86 7.96
CA PRO A 577 -4.45 -21.83 8.32
C PRO A 577 -4.89 -20.52 8.97
N ASP A 578 -4.04 -19.87 9.78
CA ASP A 578 -4.40 -18.63 10.47
C ASP A 578 -4.48 -17.45 9.50
N THR A 579 -3.59 -17.41 8.52
CA THR A 579 -3.66 -16.45 7.42
C THR A 579 -4.92 -16.65 6.59
N SER A 580 -5.25 -17.88 6.24
CA SER A 580 -6.49 -18.21 5.49
C SER A 580 -7.74 -17.79 6.24
N ARG A 581 -7.78 -18.03 7.55
CA ARG A 581 -8.90 -17.61 8.42
C ARG A 581 -9.01 -16.08 8.48
N SER A 582 -7.87 -15.38 8.55
CA SER A 582 -7.85 -13.91 8.55
C SER A 582 -8.39 -13.33 7.24
N VAL A 583 -8.01 -13.89 6.08
CA VAL A 583 -8.55 -13.50 4.77
C VAL A 583 -10.05 -13.82 4.69
N LEU A 584 -10.47 -15.00 5.15
CA LEU A 584 -11.88 -15.39 5.18
C LEU A 584 -12.71 -14.40 6.02
N THR A 585 -12.23 -14.02 7.20
CA THR A 585 -12.91 -13.03 8.05
C THR A 585 -13.10 -11.70 7.31
N VAL A 586 -12.09 -11.21 6.59
CA VAL A 586 -12.24 -10.00 5.76
C VAL A 586 -13.30 -10.20 4.67
N PHE A 587 -13.27 -11.33 3.99
CA PHE A 587 -14.26 -11.61 2.96
C PHE A 587 -15.68 -11.73 3.52
N GLU A 588 -15.86 -12.26 4.74
CA GLU A 588 -17.17 -12.31 5.44
C GLU A 588 -17.69 -10.90 5.78
N GLU A 589 -16.80 -10.02 6.24
CA GLU A 589 -17.16 -8.62 6.48
C GLU A 589 -17.59 -7.91 5.18
N LEU A 590 -16.86 -8.16 4.08
CA LEU A 590 -17.16 -7.60 2.76
C LEU A 590 -18.47 -8.17 2.18
N ALA A 591 -18.75 -9.46 2.39
CA ALA A 591 -19.95 -10.10 1.90
C ALA A 591 -21.25 -9.45 2.43
N GLY A 592 -21.19 -8.92 3.66
CA GLY A 592 -22.29 -8.20 4.29
C GLY A 592 -22.61 -6.84 3.67
N GLN A 593 -21.74 -6.29 2.80
CA GLN A 593 -21.90 -4.98 2.17
C GLN A 593 -22.36 -5.14 0.71
N PRO A 594 -23.55 -4.65 0.32
CA PRO A 594 -24.10 -4.87 -1.02
C PRO A 594 -23.21 -4.36 -2.15
N GLU A 595 -22.53 -3.23 -1.95
CA GLU A 595 -21.69 -2.59 -2.96
C GLU A 595 -20.39 -3.36 -3.19
N VAL A 596 -19.87 -4.03 -2.16
CA VAL A 596 -18.59 -4.75 -2.18
C VAL A 596 -18.79 -6.24 -2.52
N LYS A 597 -19.95 -6.80 -2.23
CA LYS A 597 -20.32 -8.20 -2.51
C LYS A 597 -20.04 -8.60 -3.97
N GLN A 598 -20.23 -7.67 -4.92
CA GLN A 598 -19.95 -7.90 -6.33
C GLN A 598 -18.49 -8.30 -6.62
N TRP A 599 -17.52 -7.82 -5.83
CA TRP A 599 -16.10 -8.18 -6.00
C TRP A 599 -15.85 -9.63 -5.59
N LEU A 600 -16.50 -10.10 -4.50
CA LEU A 600 -16.43 -11.50 -4.08
C LEU A 600 -17.09 -12.42 -5.10
N VAL A 601 -18.23 -11.99 -5.68
CA VAL A 601 -18.90 -12.71 -6.77
C VAL A 601 -17.96 -12.82 -7.98
N ALA A 602 -17.28 -11.73 -8.35
CA ALA A 602 -16.30 -11.74 -9.44
C ALA A 602 -15.12 -12.68 -9.15
N GLU A 603 -14.63 -12.74 -7.89
CA GLU A 603 -13.57 -13.65 -7.48
C GLU A 603 -13.99 -15.12 -7.60
N VAL A 604 -15.20 -15.46 -7.14
CA VAL A 604 -15.76 -16.82 -7.29
C VAL A 604 -15.91 -17.21 -8.76
N ARG A 605 -16.43 -16.31 -9.59
CA ARG A 605 -16.52 -16.53 -11.05
C ARG A 605 -15.16 -16.78 -11.70
N SER A 606 -14.16 -15.97 -11.31
CA SER A 606 -12.79 -16.14 -11.80
C SER A 606 -12.25 -17.52 -11.44
N TRP A 607 -12.48 -18.00 -10.22
CA TRP A 607 -12.11 -19.33 -9.79
C TRP A 607 -12.80 -20.44 -10.59
N GLN A 608 -14.10 -20.32 -10.83
CA GLN A 608 -14.86 -21.31 -11.60
C GLN A 608 -14.43 -21.40 -13.06
N GLN A 609 -13.87 -20.32 -13.61
CA GLN A 609 -13.35 -20.27 -14.97
C GLN A 609 -11.86 -20.66 -15.06
N ASP A 610 -11.06 -20.36 -14.03
CA ASP A 610 -9.61 -20.54 -14.02
C ASP A 610 -9.15 -21.23 -12.73
N LYS A 611 -8.46 -22.36 -12.87
CA LYS A 611 -7.92 -23.14 -11.73
C LYS A 611 -6.81 -22.41 -10.96
N GLY A 612 -6.21 -21.36 -11.53
CA GLY A 612 -5.18 -20.57 -10.88
C GLY A 612 -5.64 -19.80 -9.63
N SER A 613 -6.95 -19.59 -9.46
CA SER A 613 -7.55 -18.85 -8.33
C SER A 613 -8.27 -19.76 -7.32
N ALA A 614 -8.05 -21.06 -7.34
CA ALA A 614 -8.86 -22.05 -6.60
C ALA A 614 -8.99 -21.74 -5.10
N ARG A 615 -7.91 -21.39 -4.42
CA ARG A 615 -7.92 -21.15 -2.97
C ARG A 615 -8.62 -19.85 -2.60
N SER A 616 -8.30 -18.75 -3.27
CA SER A 616 -8.93 -17.44 -3.00
C SER A 616 -10.41 -17.44 -3.36
N GLY A 617 -10.78 -18.07 -4.49
CA GLY A 617 -12.17 -18.24 -4.88
C GLY A 617 -12.95 -19.13 -3.91
N GLY A 618 -12.31 -20.18 -3.36
CA GLY A 618 -12.88 -21.00 -2.31
C GLY A 618 -13.18 -20.22 -1.03
N LEU A 619 -12.25 -19.37 -0.57
CA LEU A 619 -12.45 -18.50 0.59
C LEU A 619 -13.54 -17.45 0.33
N ALA A 620 -13.56 -16.84 -0.87
CA ALA A 620 -14.61 -15.91 -1.26
C ALA A 620 -16.00 -16.58 -1.30
N PHE A 621 -16.07 -17.81 -1.84
CA PHE A 621 -17.30 -18.60 -1.81
C PHE A 621 -17.74 -18.92 -0.37
N MET A 622 -16.83 -19.35 0.50
CA MET A 622 -17.13 -19.60 1.92
C MET A 622 -17.66 -18.35 2.62
N ALA A 623 -17.13 -17.16 2.31
CA ALA A 623 -17.65 -15.93 2.86
C ALA A 623 -19.11 -15.65 2.42
N LEU A 624 -19.43 -15.94 1.16
CA LEU A 624 -20.79 -15.79 0.65
C LEU A 624 -21.78 -16.81 1.23
N THR A 625 -21.30 -17.92 1.83
CA THR A 625 -22.18 -18.93 2.45
C THR A 625 -22.95 -18.41 3.67
N GLY A 626 -22.47 -17.34 4.32
CA GLY A 626 -23.15 -16.71 5.45
C GLY A 626 -24.37 -15.85 5.08
N LEU A 627 -24.57 -15.58 3.78
CA LEU A 627 -25.66 -14.74 3.31
C LEU A 627 -26.96 -15.53 3.13
N THR A 628 -28.07 -14.93 3.55
CA THR A 628 -29.42 -15.47 3.38
C THR A 628 -30.34 -14.48 2.70
N GLU A 629 -31.30 -14.99 1.90
CA GLU A 629 -32.37 -14.23 1.26
C GLU A 629 -33.66 -15.02 1.46
N ASP A 630 -34.67 -14.42 2.07
CA ASP A 630 -35.95 -15.05 2.39
C ASP A 630 -35.84 -16.41 3.13
N GLY A 631 -34.85 -16.53 4.01
CA GLY A 631 -34.57 -17.76 4.78
C GLY A 631 -33.76 -18.82 4.04
N MET A 632 -33.61 -18.70 2.72
CA MET A 632 -32.75 -19.57 1.90
C MET A 632 -31.31 -19.06 1.88
N PRO A 633 -30.26 -19.91 1.88
CA PRO A 633 -28.90 -19.46 1.58
C PRO A 633 -28.86 -18.70 0.24
N TRP A 634 -28.32 -17.49 0.28
CA TRP A 634 -28.32 -16.59 -0.91
C TRP A 634 -27.70 -17.27 -2.15
N LEU A 635 -26.66 -18.09 -1.95
CA LEU A 635 -26.02 -18.84 -3.04
C LEU A 635 -26.93 -19.86 -3.74
N MET A 636 -28.06 -20.24 -3.11
CA MET A 636 -29.04 -21.17 -3.64
C MET A 636 -30.28 -20.46 -4.22
N THR A 637 -30.25 -19.14 -4.27
CA THR A 637 -31.35 -18.32 -4.82
C THR A 637 -31.06 -17.91 -6.27
N PRO A 638 -32.07 -17.53 -7.05
CA PRO A 638 -31.88 -16.96 -8.39
C PRO A 638 -31.01 -15.70 -8.41
N SER A 639 -30.93 -14.97 -7.29
CA SER A 639 -30.11 -13.77 -7.15
C SER A 639 -28.60 -14.06 -7.27
N ALA A 640 -28.19 -15.31 -7.05
CA ALA A 640 -26.80 -15.77 -7.20
C ALA A 640 -26.55 -16.54 -8.51
N SER A 641 -27.40 -16.34 -9.54
CA SER A 641 -27.37 -17.09 -10.81
C SER A 641 -26.01 -17.07 -11.55
N ASP A 642 -25.19 -16.11 -11.25
CA ASP A 642 -23.85 -15.97 -11.83
C ASP A 642 -22.78 -16.90 -11.21
N ILE A 643 -23.13 -17.61 -10.12
CA ILE A 643 -22.25 -18.54 -9.41
C ILE A 643 -22.81 -19.96 -9.54
N GLU A 644 -21.99 -20.88 -10.02
CA GLU A 644 -22.29 -22.32 -10.02
C GLU A 644 -22.11 -22.89 -8.60
N ALA A 645 -23.05 -22.59 -7.68
CA ALA A 645 -22.92 -22.91 -6.25
C ALA A 645 -22.76 -24.40 -6.00
N VAL A 646 -23.51 -25.25 -6.69
CA VAL A 646 -23.43 -26.73 -6.58
C VAL A 646 -22.02 -27.23 -6.95
N ARG A 647 -21.46 -26.71 -8.03
CA ARG A 647 -20.09 -27.05 -8.46
C ARG A 647 -19.05 -26.55 -7.46
N ALA A 648 -19.19 -25.31 -6.95
CA ALA A 648 -18.29 -24.78 -5.95
C ALA A 648 -18.30 -25.61 -4.65
N VAL A 649 -19.47 -26.02 -4.16
CA VAL A 649 -19.61 -26.92 -3.02
C VAL A 649 -18.92 -28.27 -3.31
N GLN A 650 -19.12 -28.81 -4.52
CA GLN A 650 -18.47 -30.05 -4.94
C GLN A 650 -16.94 -29.95 -4.97
N ASP A 651 -16.40 -28.87 -5.51
CA ASP A 651 -14.96 -28.65 -5.58
C ASP A 651 -14.36 -28.52 -4.17
N LEU A 652 -15.00 -27.76 -3.27
CA LEU A 652 -14.57 -27.59 -1.89
C LEU A 652 -14.68 -28.87 -1.04
N LEU A 653 -15.68 -29.70 -1.27
CA LEU A 653 -15.83 -30.99 -0.61
C LEU A 653 -14.82 -32.03 -1.11
N ASN A 654 -14.29 -31.90 -2.33
CA ASN A 654 -13.26 -32.79 -2.88
C ASN A 654 -11.83 -32.40 -2.44
N ASP A 655 -11.64 -31.22 -1.92
CA ASP A 655 -10.36 -30.73 -1.39
C ASP A 655 -10.31 -31.00 0.14
N THR A 656 -9.29 -31.73 0.59
CA THR A 656 -9.11 -32.10 2.00
C THR A 656 -8.93 -30.89 2.91
N ASP A 657 -8.32 -29.82 2.41
CA ASP A 657 -8.01 -28.62 3.20
C ASP A 657 -9.27 -27.79 3.48
N THR A 658 -10.22 -27.77 2.52
CA THR A 658 -11.43 -26.97 2.62
C THR A 658 -12.65 -27.75 3.14
N THR A 659 -12.62 -29.07 3.07
CA THR A 659 -13.73 -29.94 3.53
C THR A 659 -14.10 -29.69 4.99
N THR A 660 -13.13 -29.54 5.87
CA THR A 660 -13.35 -29.27 7.29
C THR A 660 -14.04 -27.95 7.58
N GLU A 661 -13.92 -26.99 6.70
CA GLU A 661 -14.52 -25.65 6.87
C GLU A 661 -15.88 -25.52 6.18
N ILE A 662 -16.09 -26.22 5.06
CA ILE A 662 -17.38 -26.14 4.32
C ILE A 662 -18.49 -26.94 4.99
N ILE A 663 -18.20 -28.10 5.62
CA ILE A 663 -19.19 -28.95 6.26
C ILE A 663 -20.00 -28.20 7.33
N PRO A 664 -19.39 -27.48 8.30
CA PRO A 664 -20.17 -26.74 9.31
C PRO A 664 -21.09 -25.67 8.67
N ARG A 665 -20.68 -25.10 7.52
CA ARG A 665 -21.48 -24.09 6.81
C ARG A 665 -22.68 -24.71 6.12
N LEU A 666 -22.49 -25.85 5.45
CA LEU A 666 -23.61 -26.64 4.89
C LEU A 666 -24.57 -27.11 5.97
N THR A 667 -24.04 -27.54 7.11
CA THR A 667 -24.84 -27.89 8.29
C THR A 667 -25.68 -26.71 8.76
N THR A 668 -25.10 -25.50 8.79
CA THR A 668 -25.83 -24.28 9.15
C THR A 668 -26.95 -23.98 8.16
N TRP A 669 -26.70 -24.13 6.86
CA TRP A 669 -27.73 -23.96 5.83
C TRP A 669 -28.90 -24.91 6.03
N ILE A 670 -28.58 -26.21 6.20
CA ILE A 670 -29.58 -27.23 6.35
C ILE A 670 -30.41 -27.04 7.65
N ARG A 671 -29.73 -26.71 8.77
CA ARG A 671 -30.40 -26.37 10.02
C ARG A 671 -31.31 -25.14 9.91
N GLY A 672 -30.85 -24.12 9.23
CA GLY A 672 -31.62 -22.87 9.02
C GLY A 672 -32.90 -23.07 8.22
N CYS A 673 -32.95 -24.10 7.34
CA CYS A 673 -34.10 -24.45 6.53
C CYS A 673 -34.91 -25.61 7.08
N ALA A 674 -34.40 -26.38 8.08
CA ALA A 674 -35.00 -27.62 8.53
C ALA A 674 -36.45 -27.51 9.06
N ASP A 675 -36.78 -26.36 9.64
CA ASP A 675 -38.10 -26.07 10.17
C ASP A 675 -39.09 -25.56 9.11
N ASP A 676 -38.64 -25.31 7.89
CA ASP A 676 -39.50 -24.85 6.79
C ASP A 676 -39.81 -25.99 5.81
N PRO A 677 -41.10 -26.39 5.67
CA PRO A 677 -41.49 -27.51 4.85
C PRO A 677 -41.32 -27.28 3.34
N GLU A 678 -41.16 -26.04 2.91
CA GLU A 678 -40.94 -25.71 1.49
C GLU A 678 -39.45 -25.50 1.16
N LEU A 679 -38.71 -24.82 2.05
CA LEU A 679 -37.31 -24.47 1.81
C LEU A 679 -36.37 -25.71 1.99
N TYR A 680 -36.62 -26.54 2.98
CA TYR A 680 -35.75 -27.68 3.25
C TYR A 680 -35.65 -28.67 2.06
N PRO A 681 -36.76 -29.12 1.45
CA PRO A 681 -36.67 -30.01 0.30
C PRO A 681 -35.97 -29.35 -0.90
N GLN A 682 -36.20 -28.03 -1.13
CA GLN A 682 -35.51 -27.28 -2.22
C GLN A 682 -34.01 -27.27 -1.99
N LEU A 683 -33.56 -26.88 -0.80
CA LEU A 683 -32.14 -26.87 -0.45
C LEU A 683 -31.49 -28.24 -0.55
N ARG A 684 -32.13 -29.27 0.02
CA ARG A 684 -31.66 -30.64 -0.05
C ARG A 684 -31.48 -31.09 -1.51
N ASP A 685 -32.47 -30.91 -2.35
CA ASP A 685 -32.46 -31.38 -3.73
C ASP A 685 -31.42 -30.63 -4.58
N GLN A 686 -31.10 -29.38 -4.23
CA GLN A 686 -30.00 -28.63 -4.83
C GLN A 686 -28.63 -29.08 -4.34
N LEU A 687 -28.47 -29.45 -3.07
CA LEU A 687 -27.17 -29.86 -2.50
C LEU A 687 -26.81 -31.34 -2.84
N LEU A 688 -27.78 -32.21 -2.99
CA LEU A 688 -27.53 -33.64 -3.28
C LEU A 688 -26.62 -33.84 -4.55
N PRO A 689 -26.78 -33.09 -5.65
CA PRO A 689 -25.88 -33.20 -6.79
C PRO A 689 -24.42 -32.83 -6.49
N ALA A 690 -24.16 -31.96 -5.51
CA ALA A 690 -22.81 -31.59 -5.12
C ALA A 690 -22.08 -32.72 -4.39
N LEU A 691 -22.82 -33.65 -3.75
CA LEU A 691 -22.28 -34.80 -3.04
C LEU A 691 -21.88 -35.96 -3.99
N ARG A 692 -21.12 -35.65 -5.05
CA ARG A 692 -20.62 -36.61 -6.06
C ARG A 692 -19.12 -36.51 -6.18
N GLY A 693 -18.40 -37.62 -6.17
CA GLY A 693 -16.94 -37.68 -6.35
C GLY A 693 -16.25 -38.67 -5.44
N HIS A 694 -14.93 -38.76 -5.53
CA HIS A 694 -14.14 -39.81 -4.86
C HIS A 694 -14.12 -39.65 -3.32
N ASN A 695 -14.00 -38.42 -2.82
CA ASN A 695 -13.94 -38.10 -1.39
C ASN A 695 -15.33 -37.92 -0.74
N MET A 696 -16.39 -38.01 -1.53
CA MET A 696 -17.75 -37.69 -1.11
C MET A 696 -18.32 -38.59 -0.04
N PHE A 697 -17.84 -39.85 0.09
CA PHE A 697 -18.31 -40.74 1.12
C PHE A 697 -17.91 -40.25 2.51
N GLN A 698 -16.67 -39.75 2.64
CA GLN A 698 -16.18 -39.20 3.92
C GLN A 698 -16.85 -37.87 4.24
N ALA A 699 -16.93 -36.96 3.27
CA ALA A 699 -17.60 -35.67 3.41
C ALA A 699 -19.09 -35.85 3.74
N GLY A 700 -19.80 -36.76 3.04
CA GLY A 700 -21.18 -37.10 3.32
C GLY A 700 -21.37 -37.73 4.74
N ALA A 701 -20.48 -38.60 5.16
CA ALA A 701 -20.52 -39.15 6.50
C ALA A 701 -20.31 -38.08 7.59
N SER A 702 -19.36 -37.17 7.39
CA SER A 702 -19.12 -36.05 8.30
C SER A 702 -20.32 -35.10 8.35
N LEU A 703 -20.94 -34.79 7.21
CA LEU A 703 -22.14 -33.96 7.16
C LEU A 703 -23.32 -34.62 7.89
N MET A 704 -23.53 -35.93 7.69
CA MET A 704 -24.55 -36.69 8.42
C MET A 704 -24.29 -36.74 9.94
N GLN A 705 -23.03 -36.83 10.35
CA GLN A 705 -22.65 -36.79 11.76
C GLN A 705 -22.99 -35.41 12.37
N GLU A 706 -22.71 -34.32 11.67
CA GLU A 706 -23.02 -32.95 12.12
C GLU A 706 -24.54 -32.66 12.15
N LEU A 707 -25.34 -33.36 11.32
CA LEU A 707 -26.78 -33.24 11.27
C LEU A 707 -27.51 -34.15 12.28
N GLN A 708 -26.79 -34.97 13.05
CA GLN A 708 -27.41 -35.79 14.09
C GLN A 708 -28.15 -34.93 15.12
N GLY A 709 -29.38 -35.27 15.42
CA GLY A 709 -30.22 -34.53 16.36
C GLY A 709 -30.96 -33.34 15.78
N VAL A 710 -30.79 -33.05 14.49
CA VAL A 710 -31.63 -32.07 13.77
C VAL A 710 -32.88 -32.80 13.26
N SER A 711 -34.06 -32.20 13.53
CA SER A 711 -35.36 -32.75 13.09
C SER A 711 -36.11 -31.69 12.29
N THR A 712 -36.90 -32.10 11.33
CA THR A 712 -37.86 -31.27 10.63
C THR A 712 -39.07 -30.91 11.52
N THR A 713 -39.87 -29.95 11.14
CA THR A 713 -41.15 -29.61 11.80
C THR A 713 -42.09 -30.83 11.99
N GLU A 714 -41.98 -31.81 11.11
CA GLU A 714 -42.77 -33.06 11.17
C GLU A 714 -42.13 -34.10 12.11
N GLY A 715 -40.96 -33.80 12.74
CA GLY A 715 -40.24 -34.67 13.64
C GLY A 715 -39.40 -35.76 12.92
N ALA A 716 -39.25 -35.65 11.59
CA ALA A 716 -38.36 -36.55 10.84
C ALA A 716 -36.88 -36.16 11.06
N SER A 717 -36.01 -37.16 11.19
CA SER A 717 -34.56 -36.93 11.27
C SER A 717 -34.03 -36.39 9.95
N VAL A 718 -33.44 -35.19 9.96
CA VAL A 718 -32.83 -34.57 8.79
C VAL A 718 -31.66 -35.41 8.25
N ALA A 719 -30.86 -35.99 9.14
CA ALA A 719 -29.75 -36.87 8.74
C ALA A 719 -30.23 -38.10 7.98
N ASP A 720 -31.31 -38.77 8.47
CA ASP A 720 -31.86 -39.95 7.82
C ASP A 720 -32.52 -39.61 6.48
N ASP A 721 -33.26 -38.51 6.42
CA ASP A 721 -33.90 -38.03 5.17
C ASP A 721 -32.83 -37.72 4.11
N PHE A 722 -31.79 -37.00 4.49
CA PHE A 722 -30.68 -36.66 3.58
C PHE A 722 -29.94 -37.90 3.10
N TYR A 723 -29.73 -38.89 4.00
CA TYR A 723 -29.09 -40.14 3.67
C TYR A 723 -29.93 -40.98 2.69
N HIS A 724 -31.22 -41.12 2.92
CA HIS A 724 -32.11 -41.82 2.01
C HIS A 724 -32.11 -41.23 0.60
N HIS A 725 -32.21 -39.92 0.48
CA HIS A 725 -32.15 -39.22 -0.82
C HIS A 725 -30.80 -39.34 -1.50
N LEU A 726 -29.70 -39.30 -0.75
CA LEU A 726 -28.34 -39.53 -1.27
C LEU A 726 -28.20 -40.94 -1.84
N VAL A 727 -28.73 -41.94 -1.16
CA VAL A 727 -28.73 -43.34 -1.62
C VAL A 727 -29.58 -43.48 -2.89
N ASP A 728 -30.76 -42.89 -2.91
CA ASP A 728 -31.67 -42.91 -4.08
C ASP A 728 -31.04 -42.29 -5.32
N VAL A 729 -30.40 -41.14 -5.16
CA VAL A 729 -29.67 -40.45 -6.27
C VAL A 729 -28.54 -41.36 -6.79
N ARG A 730 -27.82 -42.06 -5.92
CA ARG A 730 -26.75 -42.99 -6.31
C ARG A 730 -27.28 -44.21 -6.99
N LEU A 731 -28.35 -44.80 -6.46
CA LEU A 731 -28.99 -45.97 -7.08
C LEU A 731 -29.50 -45.67 -8.49
N ARG A 732 -30.14 -44.51 -8.70
CA ARG A 732 -30.58 -44.06 -10.03
C ARG A 732 -29.41 -43.82 -10.98
N ALA A 733 -28.27 -43.36 -10.48
CA ALA A 733 -27.07 -43.18 -11.30
C ALA A 733 -26.41 -44.49 -11.75
N VAL A 734 -26.54 -45.56 -10.93
CA VAL A 734 -26.00 -46.92 -11.22
C VAL A 734 -27.02 -47.75 -12.00
N PHE A 735 -28.29 -47.62 -11.69
CA PHE A 735 -29.40 -48.34 -12.29
C PHE A 735 -30.43 -47.34 -12.88
N PRO A 736 -30.19 -46.81 -14.07
CA PRO A 736 -31.16 -45.91 -14.70
C PRO A 736 -32.49 -46.63 -14.88
N PRO A 737 -33.62 -45.96 -14.64
CA PRO A 737 -34.94 -46.56 -14.83
C PRO A 737 -35.12 -47.06 -16.26
N PRO A 738 -35.78 -48.18 -16.48
CA PRO A 738 -35.97 -48.73 -17.81
C PRO A 738 -36.94 -47.79 -18.60
N GLY A 739 -36.40 -46.86 -19.36
CA GLY A 739 -37.14 -45.86 -20.13
C GLY A 739 -36.34 -44.69 -20.68
N ASP A 740 -35.17 -44.36 -20.07
CA ASP A 740 -34.36 -43.20 -20.46
C ASP A 740 -33.11 -43.56 -21.31
N ALA A 741 -33.08 -44.77 -21.85
CA ALA A 741 -32.06 -45.17 -22.82
C ALA A 741 -32.63 -44.99 -24.23
N ALA A 742 -32.64 -43.75 -24.75
CA ALA A 742 -32.87 -43.44 -26.15
C ALA A 742 -31.89 -42.35 -26.63
#